data_d569fd32bd96fb58b908b4e7e45d257a
#
_entry.id   d569fd32bd96fb58b908b4e7e45d257a
#
_cell.length_a   1.000
_cell.length_b   1.000
_cell.length_c   1.000
_cell.angle_alpha   90.00
_cell.angle_beta   90.00
_cell.angle_gamma   90.00
#
_symmetry.space_group_name_H-M   'P 1'
#
loop_
_entity.id
_entity.type
_entity.pdbx_description
1 polymer ?
#
loop_
_entity_poly.entity_id
_entity_poly.type
_entity_poly.pdbx_seq_one_letter_code
_entity_poly.pdbx_strand_id
1 'polypeptide(L)'
;MSHRKYGLDHLGCRTARRLVSSALALWLCSQPFAARADLYFNPRFLADDPAAVADLSGFEKGQEVPPGTYRVDIYLNNGFMTTRDVTFQADAQGHGLSPCLTRGQLASMGVDTGRVPGMATLDSTACVPLTTLISEATTRFDVGQQRLYLTVPQAFMGNHARGYIPPELWDNGITAGLINYNFTGNNAHNTTGGSSRYAYLNLQSGLNIGAWRLRDNSTWNYSSGGSTSSNENRWQHVNSWLERDITPLRSRLTLGDSYTNGDVFDGINFRGAQLASDDNMLPDSQKGFAPVIHGIARGTAQVSIRQNGYEIYQSTVPPGPFTIDDLYAAGNGGDLQVTIKEADGSRQVFSVPWSTVPVLQREGHTRFALTAGEYRSGNSQQETPDFFQGTAMHGLPAGWTLYGGTQLADRYRAFNLGVGKNMGYFGALSLDITQANATLADDSEHQGQSVRFLYNKSLDETGTNLQLVGYRYSTRGYYNFADTTYRRMSGYSVETQDGVIQVKPKFTDYYNLAYSKRGKVQLSVTQQLGRTATLYLSGSHQTYWGTDDADEQLQAGLNAAVDDINWSLSYSLTKNAWQQGRDQMLAININIPFSHWLRSDSRSVWRHASASYSLSHDLNGRMTNLAGLYGTLLEDNNLSYSVQTGYAGGGNGDNGSTGYTALNYRGGYGNANVGYSRSDGFKQLYYGVSGGVLAHANGITLSQPLNDTVVLVKAPGAGGVKVENQTGVRTDWRGYAVLPYATEYRENRIALDTNTLADNVDLDDAVVSVVPTHGAIVRANFNAQVGMKILMTLTHRGKPVPFGALATGDSNQSGSIVADNGQVYLSGMPLAGKVRVKWGDGPDAQCVADYRLPPESQQQALSQLSVACR
;
A
#
# COMPACT_ATOMS: atom_id res chain seq x y z
N MET A 1 20.47 -55.96 -30.71
CA MET A 1 20.79 -56.04 -32.17
C MET A 1 21.38 -54.72 -32.52
N SER A 2 22.50 -54.69 -32.75
CA SER A 2 23.63 -54.81 -33.63
C SER A 2 24.43 -53.47 -33.62
N HIS A 3 25.52 -53.41 -32.95
CA HIS A 3 26.93 -53.44 -33.35
C HIS A 3 27.28 -52.62 -34.61
N ARG A 4 28.20 -51.64 -34.45
CA ARG A 4 29.54 -51.67 -35.03
C ARG A 4 30.50 -50.65 -34.41
N LYS A 5 31.62 -51.19 -33.90
CA LYS A 5 32.95 -50.59 -33.65
C LYS A 5 33.70 -50.42 -34.96
N TYR A 6 34.68 -49.48 -34.98
CA TYR A 6 36.06 -49.55 -35.60
C TYR A 6 36.58 -48.08 -35.41
N GLY A 7 37.82 -47.79 -35.07
CA GLY A 7 39.08 -48.52 -34.95
C GLY A 7 40.14 -47.45 -34.97
N LEU A 8 41.13 -47.51 -34.10
CA LEU A 8 42.36 -46.69 -34.07
C LEU A 8 43.13 -46.80 -35.38
N ASP A 9 43.87 -45.74 -35.75
CA ASP A 9 45.29 -45.90 -36.06
C ASP A 9 46.07 -44.56 -36.00
N HIS A 10 47.34 -44.70 -35.57
CA HIS A 10 48.42 -43.76 -35.41
C HIS A 10 48.89 -43.16 -36.73
N LEU A 11 49.38 -41.91 -36.73
CA LEU A 11 50.48 -41.33 -37.47
C LEU A 11 50.48 -39.82 -37.17
N GLY A 12 51.48 -39.18 -36.61
CA GLY A 12 52.80 -39.09 -36.84
C GLY A 12 53.26 -37.68 -36.47
N CYS A 13 54.01 -37.60 -35.39
CA CYS A 13 54.59 -36.36 -34.82
C CYS A 13 55.71 -35.85 -35.78
N ARG A 14 55.47 -34.81 -36.62
CA ARG A 14 56.54 -34.00 -37.30
C ARG A 14 56.06 -32.62 -37.85
N THR A 15 54.92 -32.12 -37.63
CA THR A 15 54.41 -30.77 -38.09
C THR A 15 54.18 -29.69 -37.03
N ALA A 16 54.54 -29.95 -35.78
CA ALA A 16 54.24 -29.01 -34.66
C ALA A 16 55.24 -27.84 -34.50
N ARG A 17 56.30 -27.71 -35.32
CA ARG A 17 57.29 -26.62 -35.15
C ARG A 17 57.21 -25.48 -36.18
N ARG A 18 56.35 -25.55 -37.19
CA ARG A 18 56.14 -24.44 -38.15
C ARG A 18 54.83 -23.69 -37.98
N LEU A 19 53.89 -24.17 -37.13
CA LEU A 19 52.62 -23.50 -36.85
C LEU A 19 52.67 -22.53 -35.66
N VAL A 20 53.67 -22.64 -34.78
CA VAL A 20 53.82 -21.76 -33.62
C VAL A 20 54.43 -20.40 -34.00
N SER A 21 55.27 -20.33 -35.01
CA SER A 21 55.90 -19.08 -35.53
C SER A 21 54.93 -18.23 -36.37
N SER A 22 53.95 -18.87 -37.03
CA SER A 22 52.95 -18.16 -37.83
C SER A 22 51.76 -17.66 -36.95
N ALA A 23 51.45 -18.31 -35.83
CA ALA A 23 50.42 -17.89 -34.88
C ALA A 23 50.87 -16.68 -34.03
N LEU A 24 52.21 -16.56 -33.74
CA LEU A 24 52.73 -15.41 -32.99
C LEU A 24 52.79 -14.13 -33.84
N ALA A 25 53.01 -14.28 -35.19
CA ALA A 25 52.99 -13.13 -36.09
C ALA A 25 51.58 -12.61 -36.41
N LEU A 26 50.55 -13.47 -36.38
CA LEU A 26 49.15 -13.08 -36.53
C LEU A 26 48.56 -12.48 -35.26
N TRP A 27 49.08 -12.83 -34.07
CA TRP A 27 48.62 -12.25 -32.80
C TRP A 27 49.17 -10.84 -32.55
N LEU A 28 50.31 -10.46 -33.13
CA LEU A 28 50.90 -9.12 -33.06
C LEU A 28 50.26 -8.13 -34.06
N CYS A 29 49.50 -8.60 -35.06
CA CYS A 29 48.76 -7.75 -36.01
C CYS A 29 47.25 -7.57 -35.66
N SER A 30 46.75 -8.22 -34.62
CA SER A 30 45.36 -8.14 -34.21
C SER A 30 45.12 -7.35 -32.90
N GLN A 31 46.01 -6.47 -32.52
CA GLN A 31 45.71 -5.44 -31.56
C GLN A 31 44.82 -4.41 -32.27
N PRO A 32 43.55 -4.25 -31.90
CA PRO A 32 42.80 -3.10 -32.39
C PRO A 32 43.47 -1.85 -31.76
N PHE A 33 44.25 -1.15 -32.55
CA PHE A 33 44.46 0.26 -32.28
C PHE A 33 43.07 0.88 -32.30
N ALA A 34 42.50 1.17 -31.12
CA ALA A 34 41.38 2.06 -31.01
C ALA A 34 41.89 3.43 -31.50
N ALA A 35 41.83 3.65 -32.80
CA ALA A 35 41.90 4.98 -33.36
C ALA A 35 40.68 5.73 -32.77
N ARG A 36 40.87 6.54 -31.74
CA ARG A 36 39.91 7.56 -31.38
C ARG A 36 39.86 8.53 -32.56
N ALA A 37 38.89 8.38 -33.43
CA ALA A 37 38.51 9.40 -34.37
C ALA A 37 37.84 10.48 -33.54
N ASP A 38 38.47 11.65 -33.46
CA ASP A 38 37.81 12.85 -32.94
C ASP A 38 36.57 13.11 -33.83
N LEU A 39 35.39 13.15 -33.23
CA LEU A 39 34.17 13.47 -33.94
C LEU A 39 34.28 14.91 -34.42
N TYR A 40 34.33 15.14 -35.72
CA TYR A 40 34.28 16.46 -36.28
C TYR A 40 32.95 16.68 -36.98
N PHE A 41 32.16 17.63 -36.43
CA PHE A 41 30.93 18.08 -37.02
C PHE A 41 31.19 19.20 -38.02
N ASN A 42 31.22 18.86 -39.31
CA ASN A 42 31.40 19.89 -40.33
C ASN A 42 30.12 20.71 -40.47
N PRO A 43 30.13 22.03 -40.09
CA PRO A 43 28.96 22.86 -40.11
C PRO A 43 28.25 22.94 -41.47
N ARG A 44 28.97 22.72 -42.57
CA ARG A 44 28.41 22.73 -43.94
C ARG A 44 27.47 21.55 -44.23
N PHE A 45 27.52 20.50 -43.44
CA PHE A 45 26.58 19.38 -43.58
C PHE A 45 25.37 19.48 -42.62
N LEU A 46 25.45 20.39 -41.66
CA LEU A 46 24.40 20.60 -40.68
C LEU A 46 23.45 21.74 -41.07
N ALA A 47 23.96 22.72 -41.83
CA ALA A 47 23.12 23.79 -42.37
C ALA A 47 23.79 24.36 -43.66
N ASP A 48 22.96 24.90 -44.57
CA ASP A 48 23.46 25.55 -45.82
C ASP A 48 24.36 26.77 -45.48
N ASP A 49 24.18 27.42 -44.35
CA ASP A 49 25.04 28.44 -43.80
C ASP A 49 25.77 27.93 -42.54
N PRO A 50 27.11 27.80 -42.57
CA PRO A 50 27.90 27.38 -41.40
C PRO A 50 27.73 28.26 -40.15
N ALA A 51 27.35 29.53 -40.31
CA ALA A 51 27.10 30.46 -39.21
C ALA A 51 25.69 30.23 -38.57
N ALA A 52 24.88 29.40 -39.17
CA ALA A 52 23.55 29.05 -38.61
C ALA A 52 23.58 27.84 -37.68
N VAL A 53 24.74 27.31 -37.32
CA VAL A 53 24.90 26.20 -36.36
C VAL A 53 25.48 26.78 -35.06
N ALA A 54 24.92 26.35 -33.93
CA ALA A 54 25.47 26.68 -32.59
C ALA A 54 26.87 26.11 -32.39
N ASP A 55 27.64 26.63 -31.44
CA ASP A 55 28.96 26.09 -31.10
C ASP A 55 28.86 24.61 -30.68
N LEU A 56 29.37 23.70 -31.51
CA LEU A 56 29.37 22.27 -31.28
C LEU A 56 30.72 21.73 -30.76
N SER A 57 31.66 22.61 -30.37
CA SER A 57 32.99 22.22 -29.88
C SER A 57 32.92 21.28 -28.65
N GLY A 58 31.86 21.35 -27.82
CA GLY A 58 31.60 20.41 -26.72
C GLY A 58 31.27 19.00 -27.24
N PHE A 59 30.51 18.92 -28.30
CA PHE A 59 30.13 17.66 -28.94
C PHE A 59 31.29 16.98 -29.66
N GLU A 60 32.20 17.76 -30.28
CA GLU A 60 33.44 17.26 -30.89
C GLU A 60 34.35 16.62 -29.84
N LYS A 61 34.27 17.08 -28.58
CA LYS A 61 35.02 16.52 -27.46
C LYS A 61 34.32 15.35 -26.78
N GLY A 62 33.17 14.90 -27.32
CA GLY A 62 32.42 13.77 -26.82
C GLY A 62 31.32 14.10 -25.80
N GLN A 63 31.00 15.40 -25.61
CA GLN A 63 29.82 15.82 -24.89
C GLN A 63 28.58 15.63 -25.78
N GLU A 64 27.66 14.78 -25.38
CA GLU A 64 26.40 14.58 -26.11
C GLU A 64 25.39 15.72 -25.84
N VAL A 65 25.52 16.40 -24.70
CA VAL A 65 24.67 17.55 -24.28
C VAL A 65 25.45 18.51 -23.37
N PRO A 66 25.02 19.78 -23.23
CA PRO A 66 25.64 20.71 -22.30
C PRO A 66 25.45 20.30 -20.83
N PRO A 67 26.36 20.70 -19.91
CA PRO A 67 26.14 20.54 -18.47
C PRO A 67 24.80 21.16 -18.04
N GLY A 68 24.08 20.51 -17.14
CA GLY A 68 22.76 20.95 -16.70
C GLY A 68 22.05 19.92 -15.86
N THR A 69 20.81 20.19 -15.45
CA THR A 69 19.96 19.24 -14.73
C THR A 69 19.02 18.56 -15.70
N TYR A 70 19.06 17.24 -15.72
CA TYR A 70 18.24 16.40 -16.61
C TYR A 70 17.43 15.44 -15.76
N ARG A 71 16.18 15.21 -16.14
CA ARG A 71 15.34 14.16 -15.55
C ARG A 71 15.70 12.85 -16.22
N VAL A 72 16.19 11.90 -15.42
CA VAL A 72 16.70 10.63 -15.91
C VAL A 72 16.19 9.43 -15.14
N ASP A 73 15.98 8.33 -15.86
CA ASP A 73 15.80 7.02 -15.28
C ASP A 73 17.16 6.46 -14.88
N ILE A 74 17.38 6.20 -13.61
CA ILE A 74 18.65 5.68 -13.09
C ILE A 74 18.59 4.15 -13.05
N TYR A 75 19.56 3.53 -13.68
CA TYR A 75 19.80 2.10 -13.66
C TYR A 75 21.11 1.80 -12.91
N LEU A 76 21.06 0.94 -11.90
CA LEU A 76 22.23 0.45 -11.18
C LEU A 76 22.41 -1.04 -11.46
N ASN A 77 23.58 -1.43 -11.97
CA ASN A 77 23.89 -2.81 -12.38
C ASN A 77 22.80 -3.43 -13.27
N ASN A 78 22.30 -2.65 -14.24
CA ASN A 78 21.21 -2.96 -15.18
C ASN A 78 19.79 -3.07 -14.55
N GLY A 79 19.63 -2.87 -13.25
CA GLY A 79 18.34 -2.78 -12.58
C GLY A 79 17.82 -1.34 -12.56
N PHE A 80 16.56 -1.09 -12.95
CA PHE A 80 15.91 0.20 -12.78
C PHE A 80 15.78 0.50 -11.28
N MET A 81 16.20 1.70 -10.86
CA MET A 81 16.17 2.13 -9.47
C MET A 81 15.11 3.22 -9.23
N THR A 82 15.19 4.32 -9.97
CA THR A 82 14.31 5.48 -9.78
C THR A 82 14.41 6.44 -10.97
N THR A 83 13.41 7.30 -11.13
CA THR A 83 13.45 8.45 -12.04
C THR A 83 13.58 9.73 -11.21
N ARG A 84 14.59 10.55 -11.49
CA ARG A 84 14.82 11.81 -10.78
C ARG A 84 15.61 12.82 -11.60
N ASP A 85 15.61 14.06 -11.13
CA ASP A 85 16.47 15.11 -11.64
C ASP A 85 17.89 14.90 -11.13
N VAL A 86 18.85 14.84 -12.07
CA VAL A 86 20.27 14.74 -11.80
C VAL A 86 21.01 15.87 -12.49
N THR A 87 21.83 16.59 -11.72
CA THR A 87 22.71 17.59 -12.29
C THR A 87 23.95 16.93 -12.85
N PHE A 88 24.27 17.22 -14.11
CA PHE A 88 25.47 16.76 -14.79
C PHE A 88 26.46 17.90 -14.92
N GLN A 89 27.69 17.66 -14.57
CA GLN A 89 28.81 18.58 -14.66
C GLN A 89 29.80 18.08 -15.69
N ALA A 90 30.53 19.00 -16.36
CA ALA A 90 31.64 18.60 -17.21
C ALA A 90 32.67 17.82 -16.39
N ASP A 91 33.20 16.71 -16.92
CA ASP A 91 34.27 15.98 -16.25
C ASP A 91 35.54 16.82 -16.21
N ALA A 92 36.49 16.47 -15.32
CA ALA A 92 37.72 17.20 -15.11
C ALA A 92 38.63 17.24 -16.39
N GLN A 93 38.33 16.41 -17.39
CA GLN A 93 39.06 16.30 -18.65
C GLN A 93 38.34 16.96 -19.83
N GLY A 94 37.08 17.41 -19.60
CA GLY A 94 36.24 18.08 -20.62
C GLY A 94 35.76 17.15 -21.74
N HIS A 95 35.79 15.83 -21.53
CA HIS A 95 35.43 14.82 -22.53
C HIS A 95 34.07 14.17 -22.30
N GLY A 96 33.39 14.49 -21.21
CA GLY A 96 32.11 13.89 -20.88
C GLY A 96 31.34 14.62 -19.76
N LEU A 97 30.22 14.07 -19.35
CA LEU A 97 29.40 14.55 -18.26
C LEU A 97 29.44 13.58 -17.07
N SER A 98 29.72 14.12 -15.89
CA SER A 98 29.68 13.37 -14.63
C SER A 98 28.39 13.68 -13.87
N PRO A 99 27.60 12.66 -13.46
CA PRO A 99 26.40 12.89 -12.66
C PRO A 99 26.77 13.30 -11.25
N CYS A 100 26.10 14.33 -10.73
CA CYS A 100 26.18 14.75 -9.35
C CYS A 100 25.18 13.95 -8.51
N LEU A 101 25.67 12.87 -7.87
CA LEU A 101 24.89 12.05 -6.95
C LEU A 101 25.44 12.20 -5.54
N THR A 102 24.56 12.45 -4.55
CA THR A 102 24.96 12.55 -3.14
C THR A 102 25.15 11.18 -2.51
N ARG A 103 25.86 11.11 -1.37
CA ARG A 103 26.03 9.90 -0.58
C ARG A 103 24.68 9.24 -0.22
N GLY A 104 23.70 10.07 0.21
CA GLY A 104 22.36 9.55 0.53
C GLY A 104 21.64 8.96 -0.68
N GLN A 105 21.80 9.56 -1.85
CA GLN A 105 21.23 9.03 -3.09
C GLN A 105 21.85 7.68 -3.49
N LEU A 106 23.17 7.52 -3.38
CA LEU A 106 23.85 6.26 -3.65
C LEU A 106 23.45 5.17 -2.63
N ALA A 107 23.37 5.53 -1.34
CA ALA A 107 22.90 4.63 -0.29
C ALA A 107 21.46 4.16 -0.56
N SER A 108 20.57 5.07 -0.99
CA SER A 108 19.19 4.72 -1.34
C SER A 108 19.06 3.74 -2.51
N MET A 109 20.07 3.71 -3.39
CA MET A 109 20.16 2.77 -4.51
C MET A 109 20.88 1.46 -4.14
N GLY A 110 21.27 1.28 -2.87
CA GLY A 110 21.88 0.04 -2.38
C GLY A 110 23.40 0.02 -2.36
N VAL A 111 24.07 1.14 -2.57
CA VAL A 111 25.53 1.22 -2.40
C VAL A 111 25.88 1.30 -0.93
N ASP A 112 26.74 0.40 -0.44
CA ASP A 112 27.26 0.43 0.95
C ASP A 112 28.32 1.53 1.11
N THR A 113 27.82 2.74 1.40
CA THR A 113 28.68 3.93 1.52
C THR A 113 29.68 3.86 2.67
N GLY A 114 29.50 2.95 3.61
CA GLY A 114 30.45 2.69 4.71
C GLY A 114 31.65 1.85 4.31
N ARG A 115 31.49 1.01 3.28
CA ARG A 115 32.57 0.17 2.75
C ARG A 115 33.42 0.87 1.70
N VAL A 116 32.93 1.97 1.12
CA VAL A 116 33.69 2.72 0.11
C VAL A 116 34.68 3.65 0.80
N PRO A 117 35.99 3.46 0.59
CA PRO A 117 37.02 4.29 1.22
C PRO A 117 36.84 5.77 0.87
N GLY A 118 36.88 6.65 1.89
CA GLY A 118 36.78 8.11 1.70
C GLY A 118 35.34 8.62 1.50
N MET A 119 34.33 7.80 1.27
CA MET A 119 32.93 8.25 1.07
C MET A 119 32.28 8.72 2.39
N ALA A 120 32.65 8.12 3.51
CA ALA A 120 32.10 8.50 4.83
C ALA A 120 32.49 9.92 5.28
N THR A 121 33.59 10.45 4.76
CA THR A 121 34.12 11.78 5.12
C THR A 121 33.58 12.92 4.24
N LEU A 122 32.83 12.59 3.17
CA LEU A 122 32.22 13.60 2.30
C LEU A 122 31.01 14.24 2.97
N ASP A 123 30.79 15.52 2.71
CA ASP A 123 29.58 16.21 3.10
C ASP A 123 28.34 15.52 2.52
N SER A 124 27.26 15.51 3.27
CA SER A 124 26.01 14.84 2.89
C SER A 124 25.39 15.39 1.60
N THR A 125 25.66 16.63 1.28
CA THR A 125 25.15 17.36 0.09
C THR A 125 26.14 17.38 -1.08
N ALA A 126 27.40 16.94 -0.86
CA ALA A 126 28.42 16.95 -1.91
C ALA A 126 28.17 15.89 -2.98
N CYS A 127 28.55 16.22 -4.21
CA CYS A 127 28.58 15.27 -5.32
C CYS A 127 29.67 14.22 -5.06
N VAL A 128 29.31 12.94 -5.09
CA VAL A 128 30.25 11.83 -4.88
C VAL A 128 30.98 11.53 -6.20
N PRO A 129 32.31 11.62 -6.25
CA PRO A 129 33.08 11.23 -7.43
C PRO A 129 33.22 9.69 -7.50
N LEU A 130 32.10 9.03 -7.89
CA LEU A 130 31.94 7.58 -7.81
C LEU A 130 33.05 6.79 -8.50
N THR A 131 33.41 7.19 -9.72
CA THR A 131 34.46 6.54 -10.53
C THR A 131 35.88 6.77 -9.99
N THR A 132 36.08 7.79 -9.17
CA THR A 132 37.37 8.07 -8.51
C THR A 132 37.50 7.27 -7.22
N LEU A 133 36.42 7.11 -6.45
CA LEU A 133 36.41 6.39 -5.18
C LEU A 133 36.34 4.88 -5.38
N ILE A 134 35.71 4.45 -6.46
CA ILE A 134 35.59 3.04 -6.85
C ILE A 134 36.11 2.91 -8.28
N SER A 135 37.35 2.45 -8.44
CA SER A 135 38.06 2.37 -9.74
C SER A 135 37.35 1.56 -10.81
N GLU A 136 36.54 0.58 -10.41
CA GLU A 136 35.80 -0.31 -11.30
C GLU A 136 34.34 0.15 -11.53
N ALA A 137 33.91 1.25 -10.88
CA ALA A 137 32.60 1.82 -11.11
C ALA A 137 32.57 2.61 -12.43
N THR A 138 31.46 2.54 -13.12
CA THR A 138 31.25 3.30 -14.36
C THR A 138 29.95 4.09 -14.31
N THR A 139 29.94 5.23 -14.99
CA THR A 139 28.74 6.04 -15.20
C THR A 139 28.57 6.28 -16.70
N ARG A 140 27.36 6.09 -17.23
CA ARG A 140 27.02 6.35 -18.63
C ARG A 140 25.65 7.01 -18.73
N PHE A 141 25.61 8.19 -19.29
CA PHE A 141 24.37 8.90 -19.56
C PHE A 141 23.95 8.70 -21.01
N ASP A 142 22.78 8.13 -21.25
CA ASP A 142 22.14 7.98 -22.56
C ASP A 142 21.11 9.08 -22.71
N VAL A 143 21.44 10.11 -23.45
CA VAL A 143 20.60 11.30 -23.64
C VAL A 143 19.36 10.98 -24.46
N GLY A 144 19.50 10.12 -25.50
CA GLY A 144 18.38 9.78 -26.38
C GLY A 144 17.25 9.05 -25.64
N GLN A 145 17.60 8.31 -24.58
CA GLN A 145 16.64 7.59 -23.75
C GLN A 145 16.42 8.24 -22.38
N GLN A 146 17.10 9.33 -22.08
CA GLN A 146 17.10 9.98 -20.76
C GLN A 146 17.42 9.00 -19.62
N ARG A 147 18.49 8.16 -19.80
CA ARG A 147 18.87 7.11 -18.85
C ARG A 147 20.29 7.26 -18.35
N LEU A 148 20.44 7.19 -17.04
CA LEU A 148 21.73 7.14 -16.37
C LEU A 148 22.02 5.71 -15.93
N TYR A 149 23.06 5.10 -16.51
CA TYR A 149 23.53 3.79 -16.12
C TYR A 149 24.72 3.92 -15.17
N LEU A 150 24.60 3.31 -14.01
CA LEU A 150 25.64 3.20 -12.99
C LEU A 150 26.04 1.73 -12.87
N THR A 151 27.34 1.45 -12.90
CA THR A 151 27.84 0.12 -12.56
C THR A 151 28.72 0.24 -11.32
N VAL A 152 28.38 -0.52 -10.28
CA VAL A 152 29.12 -0.58 -9.02
C VAL A 152 29.45 -2.04 -8.73
N PRO A 153 30.73 -2.37 -8.43
CA PRO A 153 31.12 -3.73 -8.07
C PRO A 153 30.31 -4.27 -6.89
N GLN A 154 29.97 -5.55 -6.94
CA GLN A 154 29.12 -6.19 -5.92
C GLN A 154 29.72 -6.12 -4.50
N ALA A 155 31.05 -6.00 -4.38
CA ALA A 155 31.75 -5.84 -3.10
C ALA A 155 31.34 -4.55 -2.36
N PHE A 156 30.92 -3.51 -3.08
CA PHE A 156 30.46 -2.23 -2.54
C PHE A 156 28.94 -2.09 -2.56
N MET A 157 28.21 -3.15 -2.93
CA MET A 157 26.75 -3.19 -2.82
C MET A 157 26.36 -3.65 -1.41
N GLY A 158 25.48 -2.88 -0.78
CA GLY A 158 24.86 -3.29 0.48
C GLY A 158 23.82 -4.39 0.21
N ASN A 159 23.72 -5.33 1.12
CA ASN A 159 22.67 -6.35 1.08
C ASN A 159 21.39 -5.75 1.67
N HIS A 160 20.74 -4.84 0.92
CA HIS A 160 19.46 -4.25 1.35
C HIS A 160 18.30 -5.10 0.86
N ALA A 161 17.33 -5.30 1.74
CA ALA A 161 16.09 -5.98 1.40
C ALA A 161 15.36 -5.28 0.25
N ARG A 162 14.72 -6.05 -0.64
CA ARG A 162 13.91 -5.47 -1.74
C ARG A 162 12.81 -4.57 -1.19
N GLY A 163 12.65 -3.40 -1.83
CA GLY A 163 11.70 -2.40 -1.37
C GLY A 163 12.13 -1.64 -0.13
N TYR A 164 13.41 -1.76 0.28
CA TYR A 164 13.94 -0.94 1.35
C TYR A 164 13.99 0.53 0.93
N ILE A 165 13.34 1.37 1.71
CA ILE A 165 13.40 2.82 1.57
C ILE A 165 14.11 3.37 2.82
N PRO A 166 15.26 4.05 2.65
CA PRO A 166 15.99 4.60 3.79
C PRO A 166 15.11 5.58 4.58
N PRO A 167 15.20 5.57 5.93
CA PRO A 167 14.41 6.47 6.77
C PRO A 167 14.62 7.96 6.48
N GLU A 168 15.74 8.33 5.87
CA GLU A 168 16.06 9.70 5.47
C GLU A 168 15.15 10.23 4.35
N LEU A 169 14.53 9.32 3.59
CA LEU A 169 13.55 9.65 2.55
C LEU A 169 12.11 9.66 3.06
N TRP A 170 11.89 9.28 4.32
CA TRP A 170 10.56 9.27 4.91
C TRP A 170 10.10 10.70 5.23
N ASP A 171 8.94 11.06 4.69
CA ASP A 171 8.37 12.39 4.86
C ASP A 171 7.37 12.39 6.03
N ASN A 172 7.69 13.16 7.08
CA ASN A 172 6.78 13.39 8.20
C ASN A 172 5.60 14.31 7.83
N GLY A 173 5.57 14.83 6.60
CA GLY A 173 4.51 15.66 6.10
C GLY A 173 4.50 17.09 6.61
N ILE A 174 3.43 17.78 6.26
CA ILE A 174 3.22 19.19 6.60
C ILE A 174 2.47 19.36 7.93
N THR A 175 2.63 20.52 8.57
CA THR A 175 1.73 20.92 9.66
C THR A 175 0.34 21.21 9.08
N ALA A 176 -0.67 20.47 9.56
CA ALA A 176 -2.04 20.59 9.08
C ALA A 176 -3.03 20.07 10.11
N GLY A 177 -4.23 20.67 10.13
CA GLY A 177 -5.39 20.17 10.85
C GLY A 177 -6.30 19.38 9.92
N LEU A 178 -6.91 18.32 10.42
CA LEU A 178 -7.86 17.49 9.68
C LEU A 178 -9.14 17.28 10.47
N ILE A 179 -10.24 17.20 9.75
CA ILE A 179 -11.55 16.74 10.28
C ILE A 179 -12.11 15.77 9.27
N ASN A 180 -12.43 14.59 9.74
CA ASN A 180 -13.11 13.56 8.96
C ASN A 180 -14.51 13.39 9.57
N TYR A 181 -15.55 13.51 8.76
CA TYR A 181 -16.92 13.44 9.22
C TYR A 181 -17.71 12.37 8.47
N ASN A 182 -18.57 11.69 9.21
CA ASN A 182 -19.53 10.74 8.64
C ASN A 182 -20.88 10.95 9.35
N PHE A 183 -21.83 11.53 8.62
CA PHE A 183 -23.19 11.76 9.09
C PHE A 183 -24.13 10.80 8.38
N THR A 184 -24.98 10.11 9.15
CA THR A 184 -26.06 9.27 8.64
C THR A 184 -27.35 9.59 9.39
N GLY A 185 -28.46 9.56 8.68
CA GLY A 185 -29.78 9.75 9.29
C GLY A 185 -30.81 8.85 8.61
N ASN A 186 -31.83 8.50 9.37
CA ASN A 186 -33.01 7.85 8.83
C ASN A 186 -34.29 8.36 9.44
N ASN A 187 -35.34 8.33 8.64
CA ASN A 187 -36.72 8.58 9.05
C ASN A 187 -37.53 7.33 8.71
N ALA A 188 -37.98 6.62 9.72
CA ALA A 188 -38.77 5.43 9.55
C ALA A 188 -40.23 5.67 10.02
N HIS A 189 -41.15 5.04 9.33
CA HIS A 189 -42.58 5.06 9.67
C HIS A 189 -43.09 3.61 9.66
N ASN A 190 -43.64 3.19 10.80
CA ASN A 190 -44.30 1.91 10.98
C ASN A 190 -45.79 2.15 11.20
N THR A 191 -46.64 1.45 10.47
CA THR A 191 -48.10 1.60 10.61
C THR A 191 -48.61 1.22 11.97
N THR A 192 -47.92 0.36 12.72
CA THR A 192 -48.28 -0.08 14.08
C THR A 192 -47.53 0.64 15.19
N GLY A 193 -46.29 1.11 14.92
CA GLY A 193 -45.39 1.67 15.94
C GLY A 193 -45.12 3.17 15.81
N GLY A 194 -45.73 3.87 14.84
CA GLY A 194 -45.57 5.30 14.66
C GLY A 194 -44.29 5.65 13.87
N SER A 195 -43.85 6.91 13.99
CA SER A 195 -42.64 7.40 13.28
C SER A 195 -41.48 7.48 14.24
N SER A 196 -40.27 7.08 13.74
CA SER A 196 -39.02 7.24 14.44
C SER A 196 -38.00 7.97 13.57
N ARG A 197 -37.12 8.73 14.21
CA ARG A 197 -36.01 9.43 13.59
C ARG A 197 -34.72 9.06 14.30
N TYR A 198 -33.68 8.79 13.53
CA TYR A 198 -32.34 8.52 14.02
C TYR A 198 -31.33 9.35 13.23
N ALA A 199 -30.35 9.91 13.93
CA ALA A 199 -29.22 10.56 13.32
C ALA A 199 -27.94 10.21 14.09
N TYR A 200 -26.88 9.99 13.36
CA TYR A 200 -25.56 9.66 13.88
C TYR A 200 -24.51 10.49 13.17
N LEU A 201 -23.62 11.09 13.93
CA LEU A 201 -22.44 11.78 13.40
C LEU A 201 -21.19 11.22 14.10
N ASN A 202 -20.24 10.77 13.30
CA ASN A 202 -18.88 10.49 13.75
C ASN A 202 -17.97 11.61 13.27
N LEU A 203 -17.21 12.18 14.20
CA LEU A 203 -16.18 13.19 13.94
C LEU A 203 -14.83 12.65 14.38
N GLN A 204 -13.90 12.60 13.45
CA GLN A 204 -12.50 12.31 13.72
C GLN A 204 -11.70 13.56 13.40
N SER A 205 -11.11 14.17 14.40
CA SER A 205 -10.28 15.36 14.24
C SER A 205 -8.82 15.06 14.53
N GLY A 206 -7.92 15.82 13.93
CA GLY A 206 -6.50 15.62 14.12
C GLY A 206 -5.67 16.86 13.84
N LEU A 207 -4.46 16.85 14.41
CA LEU A 207 -3.46 17.88 14.20
C LEU A 207 -2.09 17.22 14.03
N ASN A 208 -1.41 17.56 12.94
CA ASN A 208 -0.05 17.12 12.67
C ASN A 208 0.92 18.29 12.89
N ILE A 209 1.96 18.08 13.70
CA ILE A 209 3.03 19.04 13.94
C ILE A 209 4.37 18.29 13.91
N GLY A 210 5.16 18.48 12.85
CA GLY A 210 6.38 17.70 12.64
C GLY A 210 6.08 16.18 12.63
N ALA A 211 6.71 15.40 13.49
CA ALA A 211 6.48 13.96 13.62
C ALA A 211 5.34 13.59 14.59
N TRP A 212 4.70 14.56 15.25
CA TRP A 212 3.63 14.31 16.19
C TRP A 212 2.26 14.32 15.52
N ARG A 213 1.40 13.39 15.92
CA ARG A 213 0.03 13.18 15.42
C ARG A 213 -0.93 13.16 16.59
N LEU A 214 -1.71 14.24 16.77
CA LEU A 214 -2.83 14.27 17.71
C LEU A 214 -4.09 13.81 16.97
N ARG A 215 -4.85 12.94 17.57
CA ARG A 215 -6.12 12.43 17.04
C ARG A 215 -7.18 12.44 18.13
N ASP A 216 -8.39 12.74 17.74
CA ASP A 216 -9.60 12.70 18.58
C ASP A 216 -10.76 12.10 17.81
N ASN A 217 -11.54 11.27 18.44
CA ASN A 217 -12.74 10.67 17.88
C ASN A 217 -13.93 10.87 18.82
N SER A 218 -14.97 11.49 18.30
CA SER A 218 -16.20 11.80 19.02
C SER A 218 -17.42 11.42 18.20
N THR A 219 -18.50 10.99 18.85
CA THR A 219 -19.76 10.63 18.20
C THR A 219 -20.91 11.41 18.77
N TRP A 220 -21.89 11.69 17.92
CA TRP A 220 -23.18 12.25 18.31
C TRP A 220 -24.30 11.34 17.85
N ASN A 221 -25.21 11.02 18.79
CA ASN A 221 -26.37 10.18 18.56
C ASN A 221 -27.64 10.97 18.87
N TYR A 222 -28.57 10.91 17.96
CA TYR A 222 -29.90 11.45 18.15
C TYR A 222 -30.93 10.38 17.79
N SER A 223 -31.89 10.15 18.71
CA SER A 223 -33.03 9.29 18.42
C SER A 223 -34.30 9.92 18.98
N SER A 224 -35.41 9.83 18.24
CA SER A 224 -36.72 10.32 18.70
C SER A 224 -37.85 9.50 18.07
N GLY A 225 -38.97 9.34 18.83
CA GLY A 225 -40.16 8.60 18.38
C GLY A 225 -40.08 7.10 18.68
N GLY A 226 -41.13 6.36 18.34
CA GLY A 226 -41.31 4.94 18.71
C GLY A 226 -42.07 4.73 20.00
N SER A 227 -42.57 3.51 20.24
CA SER A 227 -43.50 3.19 21.32
C SER A 227 -42.90 3.16 22.74
N THR A 228 -41.58 3.25 22.87
CA THR A 228 -40.89 3.10 24.18
C THR A 228 -39.77 4.12 24.42
N SER A 229 -39.57 5.11 23.57
CA SER A 229 -38.35 5.90 23.60
C SER A 229 -38.46 7.24 24.32
N SER A 230 -37.64 7.41 25.34
CA SER A 230 -37.12 8.71 25.70
C SER A 230 -36.29 9.25 24.51
N ASN A 231 -36.51 10.49 24.08
CA ASN A 231 -35.66 11.16 23.13
C ASN A 231 -34.21 11.16 23.65
N GLU A 232 -33.30 10.62 22.87
CA GLU A 232 -31.87 10.63 23.18
C GLU A 232 -31.17 11.68 22.31
N ASN A 233 -30.37 12.52 22.94
CA ASN A 233 -29.47 13.46 22.27
C ASN A 233 -28.14 13.47 23.04
N ARG A 234 -27.18 12.70 22.57
CA ARG A 234 -25.96 12.47 23.33
C ARG A 234 -24.71 12.63 22.49
N TRP A 235 -23.80 13.47 22.98
CA TRP A 235 -22.43 13.48 22.56
C TRP A 235 -21.60 12.50 23.40
N GLN A 236 -20.76 11.74 22.77
CA GLN A 236 -19.84 10.81 23.43
C GLN A 236 -18.44 11.00 22.86
N HIS A 237 -17.50 11.29 23.75
CA HIS A 237 -16.08 11.21 23.44
C HIS A 237 -15.66 9.72 23.44
N VAL A 238 -15.04 9.27 22.36
CA VAL A 238 -14.64 7.86 22.20
C VAL A 238 -13.19 7.69 22.65
N ASN A 239 -12.24 8.36 22.01
CA ASN A 239 -10.81 8.26 22.33
C ASN A 239 -10.03 9.46 21.79
N SER A 240 -8.92 9.78 22.49
CA SER A 240 -7.92 10.74 22.04
C SER A 240 -6.54 10.20 22.29
N TRP A 241 -5.67 10.36 21.31
CA TRP A 241 -4.27 9.94 21.46
C TRP A 241 -3.30 10.86 20.72
N LEU A 242 -2.07 10.86 21.21
CA LEU A 242 -0.91 11.50 20.61
C LEU A 242 0.09 10.40 20.24
N GLU A 243 0.52 10.37 19.01
CA GLU A 243 1.47 9.35 18.55
C GLU A 243 2.66 9.96 17.81
N ARG A 244 3.74 9.20 17.82
CA ARG A 244 4.98 9.53 17.12
C ARG A 244 5.77 8.27 16.80
N ASP A 245 6.36 8.24 15.61
CA ASP A 245 7.29 7.19 15.19
C ASP A 245 8.66 7.37 15.83
N ILE A 246 9.21 6.27 16.39
CA ILE A 246 10.56 6.20 16.93
C ILE A 246 11.40 5.34 15.97
N THR A 247 11.82 5.98 14.89
CA THR A 247 12.50 5.34 13.75
C THR A 247 13.69 4.45 14.13
N PRO A 248 14.61 4.85 15.05
CA PRO A 248 15.74 4.00 15.43
C PRO A 248 15.34 2.67 16.05
N LEU A 249 14.18 2.62 16.71
CA LEU A 249 13.63 1.41 17.32
C LEU A 249 12.62 0.69 16.43
N ARG A 250 12.34 1.23 15.23
CA ARG A 250 11.26 0.76 14.34
C ARG A 250 9.95 0.55 15.11
N SER A 251 9.59 1.53 15.92
CA SER A 251 8.50 1.45 16.89
C SER A 251 7.69 2.72 16.89
N ARG A 252 6.48 2.64 17.41
CA ARG A 252 5.58 3.78 17.61
C ARG A 252 5.35 4.01 19.08
N LEU A 253 5.49 5.26 19.52
CA LEU A 253 5.07 5.73 20.83
C LEU A 253 3.65 6.28 20.71
N THR A 254 2.73 5.77 21.51
CA THR A 254 1.34 6.24 21.63
C THR A 254 1.07 6.67 23.05
N LEU A 255 0.54 7.87 23.24
CA LEU A 255 0.16 8.45 24.53
C LEU A 255 -1.34 8.80 24.50
N GLY A 256 -2.09 8.36 25.47
CA GLY A 256 -3.55 8.56 25.55
C GLY A 256 -4.33 7.26 25.37
N ASP A 257 -5.46 7.32 24.68
CA ASP A 257 -6.35 6.17 24.49
C ASP A 257 -5.89 5.30 23.32
N SER A 258 -5.70 4.00 23.56
CA SER A 258 -5.30 3.04 22.55
C SER A 258 -5.71 1.62 22.94
N TYR A 259 -5.20 0.62 22.24
CA TYR A 259 -5.41 -0.80 22.53
C TYR A 259 -4.11 -1.60 22.45
N THR A 260 -4.01 -2.66 23.23
CA THR A 260 -2.86 -3.58 23.18
C THR A 260 -3.02 -4.59 22.05
N ASN A 261 -1.90 -5.07 21.50
CA ASN A 261 -1.92 -6.14 20.51
C ASN A 261 -2.45 -7.44 21.11
N GLY A 262 -3.31 -8.15 20.37
CA GLY A 262 -3.89 -9.44 20.77
C GLY A 262 -3.03 -10.66 20.46
N ASP A 263 -1.76 -10.51 20.16
CA ASP A 263 -0.89 -11.61 19.69
C ASP A 263 -0.54 -12.62 20.80
N VAL A 264 -0.24 -12.14 22.01
CA VAL A 264 0.16 -12.95 23.18
C VAL A 264 -0.99 -13.07 24.17
N PHE A 265 -1.53 -11.93 24.62
CA PHE A 265 -2.71 -11.85 25.48
C PHE A 265 -3.92 -11.38 24.68
N ASP A 266 -5.12 -11.51 25.21
CA ASP A 266 -6.30 -10.88 24.64
C ASP A 266 -6.10 -9.35 24.65
N GLY A 267 -6.46 -8.69 23.52
CA GLY A 267 -6.33 -7.23 23.40
C GLY A 267 -7.25 -6.49 24.36
N ILE A 268 -6.73 -5.43 24.99
CA ILE A 268 -7.47 -4.57 25.92
C ILE A 268 -7.31 -3.11 25.52
N ASN A 269 -8.36 -2.32 25.74
CA ASN A 269 -8.30 -0.86 25.58
C ASN A 269 -7.72 -0.22 26.84
N PHE A 270 -6.95 0.84 26.66
CA PHE A 270 -6.29 1.54 27.76
C PHE A 270 -6.19 3.04 27.51
N ARG A 271 -5.94 3.77 28.59
CA ARG A 271 -5.45 5.16 28.58
C ARG A 271 -4.11 5.21 29.27
N GLY A 272 -3.05 5.57 28.57
CA GLY A 272 -1.71 5.56 29.12
C GLY A 272 -0.64 5.79 28.07
N ALA A 273 0.45 5.03 28.18
CA ALA A 273 1.57 5.06 27.26
C ALA A 273 1.86 3.65 26.71
N GLN A 274 2.12 3.59 25.42
CA GLN A 274 2.55 2.36 24.74
C GLN A 274 3.73 2.65 23.82
N LEU A 275 4.76 1.80 23.89
CA LEU A 275 5.84 1.71 22.91
C LEU A 275 5.79 0.32 22.28
N ALA A 276 5.46 0.23 21.01
CA ALA A 276 5.31 -1.04 20.30
C ALA A 276 6.04 -1.04 18.97
N SER A 277 6.63 -2.18 18.60
CA SER A 277 7.23 -2.38 17.28
C SER A 277 6.20 -2.17 16.17
N ASP A 278 6.58 -1.48 15.11
CA ASP A 278 5.76 -1.27 13.91
C ASP A 278 6.42 -1.93 12.69
N ASP A 279 5.88 -3.07 12.32
CA ASP A 279 6.37 -3.85 11.18
C ASP A 279 6.15 -3.13 9.84
N ASN A 280 5.34 -2.06 9.78
CA ASN A 280 5.17 -1.25 8.57
C ASN A 280 6.45 -0.47 8.21
N MET A 281 7.30 -0.19 9.20
CA MET A 281 8.62 0.39 8.99
C MET A 281 9.64 -0.57 8.36
N LEU A 282 9.30 -1.86 8.26
CA LEU A 282 10.12 -2.87 7.59
C LEU A 282 9.78 -2.92 6.09
N PRO A 283 10.74 -3.24 5.22
CA PRO A 283 10.46 -3.59 3.83
C PRO A 283 9.45 -4.74 3.74
N ASP A 284 8.64 -4.78 2.69
CA ASP A 284 7.62 -5.84 2.53
C ASP A 284 8.25 -7.24 2.49
N SER A 285 9.45 -7.34 1.93
CA SER A 285 10.23 -8.58 1.94
C SER A 285 10.65 -9.06 3.34
N GLN A 286 10.65 -8.18 4.34
CA GLN A 286 10.99 -8.50 5.75
C GLN A 286 9.78 -8.58 6.67
N LYS A 287 8.59 -8.17 6.22
CA LYS A 287 7.36 -8.29 7.00
C LYS A 287 6.95 -9.75 7.16
N GLY A 288 6.40 -10.08 8.31
CA GLY A 288 5.93 -11.42 8.62
C GLY A 288 7.05 -12.47 8.59
N PHE A 289 6.67 -13.75 8.48
CA PHE A 289 7.60 -14.86 8.37
C PHE A 289 7.88 -15.19 6.90
N ALA A 290 9.16 -15.31 6.53
CA ALA A 290 9.61 -16.00 5.33
C ALA A 290 10.84 -16.84 5.67
N PRO A 291 11.03 -18.01 5.03
CA PRO A 291 12.21 -18.82 5.27
C PRO A 291 13.47 -18.08 4.78
N VAL A 292 14.52 -18.18 5.54
CA VAL A 292 15.85 -17.77 5.10
C VAL A 292 16.40 -18.87 4.18
N ILE A 293 16.88 -18.47 3.00
CA ILE A 293 17.45 -19.41 2.03
C ILE A 293 18.97 -19.35 2.15
N HIS A 294 19.58 -20.48 2.46
CA HIS A 294 21.01 -20.66 2.46
C HIS A 294 21.43 -21.44 1.22
N GLY A 295 22.49 -21.00 0.57
CA GLY A 295 23.07 -21.67 -0.62
C GLY A 295 24.57 -21.44 -0.72
N ILE A 296 25.20 -22.17 -1.63
CA ILE A 296 26.62 -22.01 -1.94
C ILE A 296 26.76 -21.85 -3.45
N ALA A 297 27.31 -20.73 -3.88
CA ALA A 297 27.65 -20.48 -5.27
C ALA A 297 29.12 -20.81 -5.50
N ARG A 298 29.44 -21.56 -6.58
CA ARG A 298 30.82 -21.91 -6.94
C ARG A 298 31.57 -20.73 -7.53
N GLY A 299 30.83 -19.90 -8.27
CA GLY A 299 31.33 -18.67 -8.89
C GLY A 299 30.30 -17.54 -8.63
N THR A 300 30.44 -16.43 -9.33
CA THR A 300 29.35 -15.44 -9.36
C THR A 300 28.16 -16.09 -10.05
N ALA A 301 27.04 -16.22 -9.32
CA ALA A 301 25.86 -16.95 -9.77
C ALA A 301 24.60 -16.11 -9.70
N GLN A 302 23.68 -16.38 -10.63
CA GLN A 302 22.32 -15.85 -10.58
C GLN A 302 21.43 -16.81 -9.77
N VAL A 303 20.83 -16.31 -8.71
CA VAL A 303 19.86 -17.07 -7.93
C VAL A 303 18.46 -16.60 -8.29
N SER A 304 17.60 -17.52 -8.72
CA SER A 304 16.18 -17.26 -8.93
C SER A 304 15.33 -18.17 -8.04
N ILE A 305 14.26 -17.60 -7.50
CA ILE A 305 13.32 -18.30 -6.62
C ILE A 305 11.93 -18.24 -7.24
N ARG A 306 11.32 -19.40 -7.39
CA ARG A 306 9.97 -19.54 -7.91
C ARG A 306 9.03 -20.11 -6.86
N GLN A 307 7.80 -19.61 -6.83
CA GLN A 307 6.70 -20.11 -6.04
C GLN A 307 5.49 -20.32 -6.96
N ASN A 308 4.90 -21.51 -6.94
CA ASN A 308 3.76 -21.84 -7.78
C ASN A 308 3.97 -21.56 -9.28
N GLY A 309 5.20 -21.77 -9.76
CA GLY A 309 5.58 -21.50 -11.15
C GLY A 309 5.95 -20.05 -11.48
N TYR A 310 5.66 -19.10 -10.59
CA TYR A 310 6.01 -17.69 -10.79
C TYR A 310 7.36 -17.35 -10.15
N GLU A 311 8.18 -16.59 -10.84
CA GLU A 311 9.43 -16.08 -10.31
C GLU A 311 9.13 -14.90 -9.38
N ILE A 312 9.43 -15.09 -8.08
CA ILE A 312 9.16 -14.10 -7.02
C ILE A 312 10.41 -13.35 -6.57
N TYR A 313 11.58 -13.88 -6.90
CA TYR A 313 12.87 -13.30 -6.52
C TYR A 313 13.96 -13.67 -7.53
N GLN A 314 14.81 -12.70 -7.83
CA GLN A 314 16.04 -12.91 -8.58
C GLN A 314 17.13 -11.97 -8.06
N SER A 315 18.32 -12.53 -7.84
CA SER A 315 19.50 -11.76 -7.42
C SER A 315 20.78 -12.40 -7.94
N THR A 316 21.85 -11.63 -7.99
CA THR A 316 23.20 -12.14 -8.27
C THR A 316 23.97 -12.24 -6.95
N VAL A 317 24.59 -13.39 -6.71
CA VAL A 317 25.38 -13.66 -5.50
C VAL A 317 26.85 -13.84 -5.83
N PRO A 318 27.77 -13.42 -4.93
CA PRO A 318 29.20 -13.67 -5.10
C PRO A 318 29.54 -15.14 -4.87
N PRO A 319 30.77 -15.58 -5.25
CA PRO A 319 31.27 -16.92 -4.94
C PRO A 319 31.25 -17.17 -3.42
N GLY A 320 30.88 -18.37 -3.02
CA GLY A 320 30.86 -18.81 -1.63
C GLY A 320 29.45 -18.98 -1.05
N PRO A 321 29.32 -19.13 0.28
CA PRO A 321 28.03 -19.23 0.93
C PRO A 321 27.27 -17.90 0.86
N PHE A 322 25.99 -17.98 0.54
CA PHE A 322 25.08 -16.83 0.52
C PHE A 322 23.82 -17.10 1.33
N THR A 323 23.19 -16.03 1.79
CA THR A 323 21.94 -16.06 2.51
C THR A 323 20.97 -15.07 1.87
N ILE A 324 19.72 -15.50 1.64
CA ILE A 324 18.62 -14.65 1.17
C ILE A 324 17.58 -14.62 2.28
N ASP A 325 17.43 -13.47 2.93
CA ASP A 325 16.54 -13.22 4.06
C ASP A 325 15.49 -12.14 3.76
N ASP A 326 15.49 -11.64 2.52
CA ASP A 326 14.68 -10.51 2.05
C ASP A 326 13.55 -10.93 1.08
N LEU A 327 13.01 -12.13 1.23
CA LEU A 327 11.84 -12.55 0.46
C LEU A 327 10.58 -11.84 0.94
N TYR A 328 9.77 -11.38 -0.01
CA TYR A 328 8.43 -10.89 0.34
C TYR A 328 7.64 -11.99 1.06
N ALA A 329 6.91 -11.61 2.10
CA ALA A 329 5.89 -12.46 2.71
C ALA A 329 4.68 -12.58 1.76
N ALA A 330 4.94 -12.94 0.50
CA ALA A 330 3.93 -13.04 -0.54
C ALA A 330 3.34 -14.45 -0.55
N GLY A 331 2.02 -14.51 -0.43
CA GLY A 331 1.26 -15.74 -0.56
C GLY A 331 1.12 -16.57 0.72
N ASN A 332 0.11 -17.39 0.71
CA ASN A 332 -0.33 -18.19 1.85
C ASN A 332 0.36 -19.57 1.94
N GLY A 333 1.61 -19.67 1.53
CA GLY A 333 2.38 -20.90 1.58
C GLY A 333 2.68 -21.49 0.20
N GLY A 334 3.42 -22.59 0.18
CA GLY A 334 3.92 -23.29 -1.00
C GLY A 334 5.43 -23.35 -1.03
N ASP A 335 5.97 -24.42 -1.64
CA ASP A 335 7.40 -24.61 -1.69
C ASP A 335 8.08 -23.59 -2.60
N LEU A 336 9.22 -23.07 -2.15
CA LEU A 336 10.07 -22.18 -2.92
C LEU A 336 11.08 -23.01 -3.71
N GLN A 337 11.00 -22.99 -5.02
CA GLN A 337 12.01 -23.62 -5.88
C GLN A 337 13.17 -22.63 -6.11
N VAL A 338 14.32 -22.94 -5.55
CA VAL A 338 15.54 -22.15 -5.68
C VAL A 338 16.39 -22.72 -6.80
N THR A 339 16.79 -21.87 -7.74
CA THR A 339 17.69 -22.22 -8.83
C THR A 339 18.93 -21.33 -8.78
N ILE A 340 20.11 -21.93 -8.61
CA ILE A 340 21.41 -21.25 -8.72
C ILE A 340 21.94 -21.54 -10.11
N LYS A 341 22.11 -20.51 -10.92
CA LYS A 341 22.71 -20.60 -12.27
C LYS A 341 24.11 -19.98 -12.21
N GLU A 342 25.09 -20.81 -12.33
CA GLU A 342 26.51 -20.40 -12.35
C GLU A 342 26.90 -19.70 -13.66
N ALA A 343 28.02 -18.97 -13.64
CA ALA A 343 28.55 -18.30 -14.83
C ALA A 343 28.93 -19.26 -15.96
N ASP A 344 29.27 -20.53 -15.63
CA ASP A 344 29.56 -21.60 -16.58
C ASP A 344 28.31 -22.25 -17.19
N GLY A 345 27.12 -21.79 -16.77
CA GLY A 345 25.80 -22.30 -17.19
C GLY A 345 25.31 -23.53 -16.43
N SER A 346 26.12 -24.07 -15.49
CA SER A 346 25.67 -25.14 -14.59
C SER A 346 24.52 -24.64 -13.66
N ARG A 347 23.62 -25.56 -13.29
CA ARG A 347 22.46 -25.21 -12.45
C ARG A 347 22.35 -26.16 -11.27
N GLN A 348 22.05 -25.58 -10.10
CA GLN A 348 21.66 -26.30 -8.90
C GLN A 348 20.20 -25.90 -8.58
N VAL A 349 19.35 -26.90 -8.34
CA VAL A 349 17.93 -26.66 -8.01
C VAL A 349 17.59 -27.40 -6.72
N PHE A 350 16.98 -26.69 -5.76
CA PHE A 350 16.48 -27.30 -4.53
C PHE A 350 15.19 -26.58 -4.10
N SER A 351 14.41 -27.25 -3.24
CA SER A 351 13.14 -26.72 -2.73
C SER A 351 13.28 -26.31 -1.26
N VAL A 352 12.72 -25.15 -0.91
CA VAL A 352 12.63 -24.66 0.47
C VAL A 352 11.15 -24.54 0.83
N PRO A 353 10.66 -25.36 1.79
CA PRO A 353 9.26 -25.33 2.18
C PRO A 353 8.89 -24.02 2.89
N TRP A 354 7.69 -23.49 2.61
CA TRP A 354 7.20 -22.25 3.21
C TRP A 354 5.76 -22.34 3.70
N SER A 355 5.53 -21.82 4.94
CA SER A 355 4.21 -21.60 5.52
C SER A 355 4.24 -20.48 6.56
N THR A 356 3.15 -19.73 6.74
CA THR A 356 3.09 -18.56 7.65
C THR A 356 2.06 -18.72 8.75
N VAL A 357 2.41 -18.32 9.99
CA VAL A 357 1.49 -18.16 11.14
C VAL A 357 1.72 -16.77 11.75
N PRO A 358 0.70 -16.05 12.25
CA PRO A 358 0.83 -14.67 12.75
C PRO A 358 1.88 -14.46 13.83
N VAL A 359 2.11 -15.46 14.69
CA VAL A 359 3.10 -15.37 15.81
C VAL A 359 4.54 -15.68 15.39
N LEU A 360 4.78 -16.20 14.19
CA LEU A 360 6.14 -16.50 13.73
C LEU A 360 6.89 -15.22 13.34
N GLN A 361 8.18 -15.17 13.74
CA GLN A 361 9.10 -14.09 13.39
C GLN A 361 10.25 -14.63 12.55
N ARG A 362 10.84 -13.77 11.70
CA ARG A 362 12.08 -14.09 10.98
C ARG A 362 13.24 -14.25 11.93
N GLU A 363 14.23 -15.03 11.55
CA GLU A 363 15.47 -15.21 12.29
C GLU A 363 16.14 -13.86 12.60
N GLY A 364 16.48 -13.64 13.88
CA GLY A 364 17.09 -12.41 14.36
C GLY A 364 16.13 -11.22 14.53
N HIS A 365 14.87 -11.32 14.09
CA HIS A 365 13.89 -10.24 14.26
C HIS A 365 13.21 -10.32 15.63
N THR A 366 13.12 -9.16 16.30
CA THR A 366 12.42 -9.02 17.59
C THR A 366 11.26 -8.04 17.43
N ARG A 367 10.06 -8.47 17.81
CA ARG A 367 8.89 -7.64 17.95
C ARG A 367 8.51 -7.52 19.41
N PHE A 368 8.22 -6.33 19.90
CA PHE A 368 7.88 -6.08 21.30
C PHE A 368 6.76 -5.05 21.44
N ALA A 369 6.07 -5.08 22.58
CA ALA A 369 5.16 -4.04 23.01
C ALA A 369 5.23 -3.88 24.53
N LEU A 370 5.38 -2.62 24.98
CA LEU A 370 5.35 -2.23 26.39
C LEU A 370 4.21 -1.22 26.55
N THR A 371 3.28 -1.52 27.44
CA THR A 371 2.10 -0.71 27.72
C THR A 371 1.95 -0.50 29.21
N ALA A 372 1.72 0.74 29.64
CA ALA A 372 1.40 1.09 31.02
C ALA A 372 0.28 2.13 31.02
N GLY A 373 -0.72 1.94 31.85
CA GLY A 373 -1.85 2.86 31.94
C GLY A 373 -3.04 2.27 32.64
N GLU A 374 -4.16 2.96 32.49
CA GLU A 374 -5.46 2.64 33.06
C GLU A 374 -6.29 1.84 32.05
N TYR A 375 -6.90 0.73 32.49
CA TYR A 375 -7.84 -0.02 31.65
C TYR A 375 -9.05 0.83 31.29
N ARG A 376 -9.51 0.76 30.05
CA ARG A 376 -10.71 1.44 29.57
C ARG A 376 -11.74 0.45 29.02
N SER A 377 -12.98 0.67 29.42
CA SER A 377 -14.12 -0.04 28.86
C SER A 377 -15.24 0.95 28.52
N GLY A 378 -16.00 0.66 27.49
CA GLY A 378 -17.28 1.35 27.23
C GLY A 378 -18.39 0.94 28.19
N ASN A 379 -18.15 -0.06 29.04
CA ASN A 379 -19.14 -0.59 29.98
C ASN A 379 -19.00 0.10 31.35
N SER A 380 -19.98 0.83 31.79
CA SER A 380 -20.03 1.51 33.10
C SER A 380 -20.00 0.56 34.32
N GLN A 381 -20.18 -0.75 34.09
CA GLN A 381 -20.14 -1.79 35.12
C GLN A 381 -18.71 -2.30 35.38
N GLN A 382 -17.75 -1.83 34.62
CA GLN A 382 -16.34 -2.17 34.80
C GLN A 382 -15.57 -1.04 35.48
N GLU A 383 -14.58 -1.42 36.26
CA GLU A 383 -13.58 -0.53 36.85
C GLU A 383 -12.45 -0.24 35.84
N THR A 384 -11.65 0.76 36.16
CA THR A 384 -10.54 1.22 35.34
C THR A 384 -9.20 1.07 36.11
N PRO A 385 -8.79 -0.18 36.47
CA PRO A 385 -7.57 -0.39 37.21
C PRO A 385 -6.32 -0.03 36.37
N ASP A 386 -5.29 0.43 37.04
CA ASP A 386 -3.96 0.57 36.45
C ASP A 386 -3.36 -0.79 36.13
N PHE A 387 -2.65 -0.88 35.02
CA PHE A 387 -1.97 -2.10 34.60
C PHE A 387 -0.67 -1.83 33.86
N PHE A 388 0.15 -2.86 33.83
CA PHE A 388 1.33 -2.95 32.98
C PHE A 388 1.24 -4.22 32.13
N GLN A 389 1.57 -4.10 30.83
CA GLN A 389 1.70 -5.24 29.93
C GLN A 389 3.01 -5.13 29.14
N GLY A 390 3.80 -6.20 29.17
CA GLY A 390 4.99 -6.36 28.34
C GLY A 390 4.88 -7.63 27.52
N THR A 391 5.13 -7.56 26.21
CA THR A 391 5.18 -8.72 25.31
C THR A 391 6.41 -8.64 24.43
N ALA A 392 6.99 -9.80 24.10
CA ALA A 392 8.11 -9.92 23.19
C ALA A 392 8.03 -11.21 22.39
N MET A 393 8.49 -11.15 21.13
CA MET A 393 8.61 -12.28 20.20
C MET A 393 9.95 -12.20 19.52
N HIS A 394 10.69 -13.30 19.46
CA HIS A 394 12.01 -13.35 18.82
C HIS A 394 12.14 -14.56 17.90
N GLY A 395 12.56 -14.30 16.67
CA GLY A 395 12.84 -15.34 15.67
C GLY A 395 14.21 -15.97 15.88
N LEU A 396 14.23 -17.29 16.07
CA LEU A 396 15.42 -18.11 16.27
C LEU A 396 15.80 -18.85 14.98
N PRO A 397 17.02 -19.38 14.88
CA PRO A 397 17.47 -20.21 13.76
C PRO A 397 16.54 -21.39 13.47
N ALA A 398 16.60 -21.90 12.24
CA ALA A 398 15.84 -23.05 11.77
C ALA A 398 14.30 -22.88 11.86
N GLY A 399 13.78 -21.63 11.80
CA GLY A 399 12.34 -21.33 11.76
C GLY A 399 11.61 -21.48 13.09
N TRP A 400 12.33 -21.45 14.22
CA TRP A 400 11.73 -21.35 15.54
C TRP A 400 11.42 -19.90 15.90
N THR A 401 10.37 -19.68 16.68
CA THR A 401 10.04 -18.40 17.30
C THR A 401 9.72 -18.63 18.76
N LEU A 402 10.38 -17.91 19.64
CA LEU A 402 10.06 -17.87 21.08
C LEU A 402 9.28 -16.59 21.35
N TYR A 403 8.18 -16.68 22.09
CA TYR A 403 7.39 -15.51 22.47
C TYR A 403 6.80 -15.64 23.86
N GLY A 404 6.42 -14.52 24.44
CA GLY A 404 5.76 -14.49 25.72
C GLY A 404 5.54 -13.08 26.23
N GLY A 405 5.03 -12.98 27.46
CA GLY A 405 4.75 -11.71 28.07
C GLY A 405 4.21 -11.80 29.49
N THR A 406 3.97 -10.64 30.05
CA THR A 406 3.36 -10.48 31.38
C THR A 406 2.30 -9.39 31.38
N GLN A 407 1.22 -9.61 32.14
CA GLN A 407 0.22 -8.60 32.50
C GLN A 407 0.16 -8.50 34.02
N LEU A 408 0.25 -7.29 34.55
CA LEU A 408 0.28 -7.01 35.99
C LEU A 408 -0.72 -5.90 36.30
N ALA A 409 -1.58 -6.16 37.27
CA ALA A 409 -2.51 -5.18 37.86
C ALA A 409 -2.75 -5.58 39.34
N ASP A 410 -3.40 -4.75 40.10
CA ASP A 410 -3.65 -5.02 41.55
C ASP A 410 -4.36 -6.37 41.77
N ARG A 411 -5.42 -6.63 40.96
CA ARG A 411 -6.24 -7.85 41.10
C ARG A 411 -5.93 -8.91 40.06
N TYR A 412 -4.83 -8.72 39.24
CA TYR A 412 -4.50 -9.64 38.16
C TYR A 412 -3.02 -9.75 37.89
N ARG A 413 -2.56 -10.98 37.75
CA ARG A 413 -1.17 -11.28 37.32
C ARG A 413 -1.21 -12.44 36.36
N ALA A 414 -0.67 -12.23 35.16
CA ALA A 414 -0.55 -13.30 34.15
C ALA A 414 0.83 -13.34 33.52
N PHE A 415 1.29 -14.55 33.23
CA PHE A 415 2.51 -14.85 32.50
C PHE A 415 2.19 -15.78 31.35
N ASN A 416 2.68 -15.43 30.16
CA ASN A 416 2.55 -16.25 28.95
C ASN A 416 3.94 -16.67 28.46
N LEU A 417 4.02 -17.92 27.99
CA LEU A 417 5.19 -18.44 27.27
C LEU A 417 4.70 -19.29 26.11
N GLY A 418 5.27 -19.07 24.96
CA GLY A 418 4.90 -19.75 23.73
C GLY A 418 6.07 -20.01 22.81
N VAL A 419 5.89 -20.99 21.97
CA VAL A 419 6.83 -21.38 20.93
C VAL A 419 6.12 -21.57 19.61
N GLY A 420 6.72 -21.07 18.55
CA GLY A 420 6.28 -21.26 17.18
C GLY A 420 7.32 -22.00 16.35
N LYS A 421 6.87 -22.78 15.39
CA LYS A 421 7.74 -23.54 14.48
C LYS A 421 7.17 -23.56 13.08
N ASN A 422 7.99 -23.17 12.12
CA ASN A 422 7.76 -23.49 10.72
C ASN A 422 8.25 -24.93 10.46
N MET A 423 7.32 -25.80 10.10
CA MET A 423 7.59 -27.22 9.80
C MET A 423 7.69 -27.47 8.28
N GLY A 424 7.81 -26.40 7.50
CA GLY A 424 7.94 -26.48 6.07
C GLY A 424 6.72 -27.11 5.40
N TYR A 425 6.90 -28.23 4.69
CA TYR A 425 5.81 -28.94 4.00
C TYR A 425 4.61 -29.24 4.91
N PHE A 426 4.83 -29.48 6.20
CA PHE A 426 3.77 -29.74 7.18
C PHE A 426 3.09 -28.49 7.72
N GLY A 427 3.42 -27.31 7.21
CA GLY A 427 2.82 -26.04 7.63
C GLY A 427 3.52 -25.40 8.81
N ALA A 428 2.82 -24.51 9.49
CA ALA A 428 3.34 -23.75 10.62
C ALA A 428 2.43 -23.93 11.84
N LEU A 429 3.07 -24.01 13.00
CA LEU A 429 2.46 -24.35 14.27
C LEU A 429 2.92 -23.37 15.35
N SER A 430 2.01 -22.98 16.25
CA SER A 430 2.37 -22.33 17.52
C SER A 430 1.59 -22.91 18.68
N LEU A 431 2.22 -22.95 19.82
CA LEU A 431 1.67 -23.41 21.09
C LEU A 431 2.10 -22.44 22.20
N ASP A 432 1.15 -22.00 23.00
CA ASP A 432 1.45 -21.17 24.19
C ASP A 432 0.58 -21.57 25.38
N ILE A 433 1.10 -21.24 26.55
CA ILE A 433 0.43 -21.40 27.83
C ILE A 433 0.45 -20.06 28.59
N THR A 434 -0.70 -19.67 29.09
CA THR A 434 -0.87 -18.52 29.98
C THR A 434 -1.27 -19.01 31.37
N GLN A 435 -0.47 -18.68 32.38
CA GLN A 435 -0.83 -18.84 33.79
C GLN A 435 -1.38 -17.52 34.29
N ALA A 436 -2.57 -17.51 34.89
CA ALA A 436 -3.20 -16.32 35.45
C ALA A 436 -3.64 -16.52 36.90
N ASN A 437 -3.41 -15.50 37.74
CA ASN A 437 -3.96 -15.34 39.06
C ASN A 437 -4.88 -14.13 39.04
N ALA A 438 -6.12 -14.32 39.44
CA ALA A 438 -7.18 -13.33 39.30
C ALA A 438 -7.98 -13.22 40.60
N THR A 439 -8.22 -11.99 41.07
CA THR A 439 -9.16 -11.71 42.17
C THR A 439 -10.40 -11.06 41.57
N LEU A 440 -11.55 -11.68 41.73
CA LEU A 440 -12.83 -11.21 41.16
C LEU A 440 -13.50 -10.15 42.06
N ALA A 441 -14.63 -9.62 41.62
CA ALA A 441 -15.36 -8.56 42.33
C ALA A 441 -15.94 -8.97 43.69
N ASP A 442 -16.04 -10.26 43.94
CA ASP A 442 -16.44 -10.85 45.24
C ASP A 442 -15.28 -11.17 46.16
N ASP A 443 -14.08 -10.66 45.81
CA ASP A 443 -12.79 -10.92 46.49
C ASP A 443 -12.36 -12.40 46.46
N SER A 444 -12.99 -13.25 45.63
CA SER A 444 -12.57 -14.61 45.44
C SER A 444 -11.27 -14.68 44.61
N GLU A 445 -10.29 -15.44 45.10
CA GLU A 445 -9.03 -15.66 44.40
C GLU A 445 -9.11 -16.92 43.53
N HIS A 446 -8.68 -16.78 42.29
CA HIS A 446 -8.69 -17.84 41.29
C HIS A 446 -7.31 -17.98 40.63
N GLN A 447 -6.95 -19.22 40.35
CA GLN A 447 -5.75 -19.55 39.62
C GLN A 447 -6.08 -20.53 38.50
N GLY A 448 -5.58 -20.22 37.28
CA GLY A 448 -5.86 -21.05 36.13
C GLY A 448 -4.86 -20.91 35.03
N GLN A 449 -4.99 -21.81 34.07
CA GLN A 449 -4.15 -21.90 32.89
C GLN A 449 -5.00 -21.85 31.64
N SER A 450 -4.49 -21.19 30.59
CA SER A 450 -5.04 -21.24 29.25
C SER A 450 -3.97 -21.75 28.27
N VAL A 451 -4.29 -22.75 27.50
CA VAL A 451 -3.43 -23.33 26.46
C VAL A 451 -4.01 -22.98 25.11
N ARG A 452 -3.21 -22.39 24.23
CA ARG A 452 -3.61 -22.04 22.87
C ARG A 452 -2.71 -22.75 21.86
N PHE A 453 -3.34 -23.31 20.86
CA PHE A 453 -2.71 -23.99 19.75
C PHE A 453 -3.21 -23.37 18.44
N LEU A 454 -2.30 -23.01 17.54
CA LEU A 454 -2.62 -22.47 16.22
C LEU A 454 -1.84 -23.25 15.16
N TYR A 455 -2.52 -23.59 14.06
CA TYR A 455 -1.93 -24.27 12.92
C TYR A 455 -2.39 -23.62 11.62
N ASN A 456 -1.48 -23.51 10.66
CA ASN A 456 -1.74 -22.99 9.34
C ASN A 456 -1.02 -23.83 8.28
N LYS A 457 -1.71 -24.16 7.21
CA LYS A 457 -1.15 -24.88 6.06
C LYS A 457 -1.85 -24.46 4.77
N SER A 458 -1.08 -24.12 3.75
CA SER A 458 -1.55 -24.01 2.37
C SER A 458 -1.15 -25.25 1.58
N LEU A 459 -2.07 -25.76 0.78
CA LEU A 459 -1.89 -26.89 -0.14
C LEU A 459 -2.09 -26.35 -1.57
N ASP A 460 -1.06 -25.74 -2.13
CA ASP A 460 -1.16 -25.02 -3.41
C ASP A 460 -1.43 -25.97 -4.59
N GLU A 461 -0.96 -27.22 -4.53
CA GLU A 461 -1.21 -28.23 -5.55
C GLU A 461 -2.70 -28.53 -5.74
N THR A 462 -3.48 -28.47 -4.66
CA THR A 462 -4.93 -28.71 -4.67
C THR A 462 -5.75 -27.43 -4.64
N GLY A 463 -5.11 -26.26 -4.49
CA GLY A 463 -5.78 -24.96 -4.28
C GLY A 463 -6.51 -24.88 -2.94
N THR A 464 -6.10 -25.68 -1.95
CA THR A 464 -6.69 -25.70 -0.60
C THR A 464 -5.88 -24.85 0.34
N ASN A 465 -6.52 -23.91 1.02
CA ASN A 465 -5.90 -23.06 2.01
C ASN A 465 -6.59 -23.24 3.37
N LEU A 466 -5.88 -23.84 4.31
CA LEU A 466 -6.26 -23.92 5.72
C LEU A 466 -5.70 -22.67 6.41
N GLN A 467 -6.47 -21.58 6.45
CA GLN A 467 -5.98 -20.30 6.95
C GLN A 467 -5.79 -20.29 8.47
N LEU A 468 -6.63 -21.00 9.18
CA LEU A 468 -6.53 -21.05 10.64
C LEU A 468 -7.20 -22.32 11.16
N VAL A 469 -6.46 -23.11 11.91
CA VAL A 469 -7.02 -24.11 12.83
C VAL A 469 -6.58 -23.65 14.22
N GLY A 470 -7.53 -23.16 15.02
CA GLY A 470 -7.26 -22.64 16.35
C GLY A 470 -7.98 -23.47 17.41
N TYR A 471 -7.25 -23.79 18.47
CA TYR A 471 -7.81 -24.41 19.68
C TYR A 471 -7.33 -23.65 20.90
N ARG A 472 -8.24 -23.30 21.79
CA ARG A 472 -7.93 -22.74 23.11
C ARG A 472 -8.66 -23.55 24.17
N TYR A 473 -7.95 -23.98 25.19
CA TYR A 473 -8.52 -24.60 26.36
C TYR A 473 -8.12 -23.82 27.60
N SER A 474 -9.07 -23.50 28.47
CA SER A 474 -8.84 -22.82 29.74
C SER A 474 -9.38 -23.64 30.89
N THR A 475 -8.60 -23.79 31.96
CA THR A 475 -9.03 -24.45 33.20
C THR A 475 -10.13 -23.65 33.89
N ARG A 476 -10.88 -24.27 34.77
CA ARG A 476 -12.06 -23.67 35.44
C ARG A 476 -11.73 -22.39 36.22
N GLY A 477 -10.51 -22.28 36.78
CA GLY A 477 -10.05 -21.10 37.50
C GLY A 477 -9.36 -20.03 36.67
N TYR A 478 -9.34 -20.20 35.35
CA TYR A 478 -8.74 -19.21 34.44
C TYR A 478 -9.72 -18.07 34.14
N TYR A 479 -9.29 -16.84 34.43
CA TYR A 479 -9.97 -15.61 34.04
C TYR A 479 -8.97 -14.71 33.32
N ASN A 480 -9.43 -13.95 32.33
CA ASN A 480 -8.61 -12.95 31.69
C ASN A 480 -8.65 -11.62 32.45
N PHE A 481 -7.82 -10.64 32.07
CA PHE A 481 -7.74 -9.37 32.76
C PHE A 481 -9.08 -8.62 32.79
N ALA A 482 -9.81 -8.59 31.67
CA ALA A 482 -11.11 -7.93 31.59
C ALA A 482 -12.16 -8.52 32.52
N ASP A 483 -12.08 -9.82 32.82
CA ASP A 483 -13.00 -10.50 33.76
C ASP A 483 -12.86 -9.96 35.19
N THR A 484 -11.67 -9.51 35.60
CA THR A 484 -11.38 -8.99 36.97
C THR A 484 -11.82 -7.53 37.15
N THR A 485 -12.16 -6.85 36.05
CA THR A 485 -12.53 -5.42 36.10
C THR A 485 -13.99 -5.15 36.39
N TYR A 486 -14.85 -6.17 36.42
CA TYR A 486 -16.26 -5.99 36.75
C TYR A 486 -16.46 -5.58 38.22
N ARG A 487 -17.34 -4.62 38.48
CA ARG A 487 -17.64 -4.11 39.84
C ARG A 487 -18.45 -5.08 40.65
N ARG A 488 -19.23 -5.91 39.99
CA ARG A 488 -20.14 -6.88 40.65
C ARG A 488 -20.18 -8.15 39.82
N MET A 489 -20.32 -9.29 40.52
CA MET A 489 -20.67 -10.56 39.88
C MET A 489 -22.18 -10.62 39.74
N SER A 490 -22.69 -11.05 38.59
CA SER A 490 -24.13 -11.33 38.49
C SER A 490 -24.47 -12.50 39.38
N GLY A 491 -25.37 -12.21 40.33
CA GLY A 491 -25.81 -13.22 41.28
C GLY A 491 -26.53 -14.37 40.58
N TYR A 492 -26.51 -15.50 41.24
CA TYR A 492 -27.42 -16.59 40.94
C TYR A 492 -28.81 -16.23 41.47
N SER A 493 -29.88 -16.51 40.69
CA SER A 493 -31.21 -16.54 41.28
C SER A 493 -31.38 -17.86 42.03
N VAL A 494 -31.66 -17.78 43.29
CA VAL A 494 -32.00 -18.98 44.10
C VAL A 494 -33.51 -19.19 44.00
N GLU A 495 -33.94 -20.21 43.34
CA GLU A 495 -35.34 -20.61 43.24
C GLU A 495 -35.50 -21.89 44.07
N THR A 496 -36.51 -21.92 44.92
CA THR A 496 -36.92 -23.13 45.65
C THR A 496 -38.11 -23.74 44.94
N GLN A 497 -37.87 -24.85 44.25
CA GLN A 497 -38.90 -25.60 43.56
C GLN A 497 -39.01 -26.97 44.25
N ASP A 498 -40.21 -27.29 44.77
CA ASP A 498 -40.53 -28.55 45.50
C ASP A 498 -39.62 -28.85 46.69
N GLY A 499 -39.20 -27.80 47.44
CA GLY A 499 -38.30 -27.92 48.58
C GLY A 499 -36.80 -28.08 48.21
N VAL A 500 -36.47 -28.09 46.93
CA VAL A 500 -35.09 -28.18 46.42
C VAL A 500 -34.62 -26.77 46.01
N ILE A 501 -33.49 -26.35 46.58
CA ILE A 501 -32.87 -25.07 46.23
C ILE A 501 -32.15 -25.24 44.88
N GLN A 502 -32.66 -24.59 43.84
CA GLN A 502 -31.98 -24.53 42.53
C GLN A 502 -31.32 -23.15 42.37
N VAL A 503 -30.03 -23.17 42.15
CA VAL A 503 -29.23 -21.99 41.83
C VAL A 503 -29.15 -21.88 40.32
N LYS A 504 -29.87 -20.92 39.73
CA LYS A 504 -29.83 -20.68 38.26
C LYS A 504 -29.00 -19.44 37.96
N PRO A 505 -28.10 -19.49 36.94
CA PRO A 505 -27.40 -18.30 36.52
C PRO A 505 -28.41 -17.26 35.98
N LYS A 506 -28.28 -16.02 36.39
CA LYS A 506 -29.08 -14.90 35.90
C LYS A 506 -28.25 -14.08 34.91
N PHE A 507 -28.77 -13.92 33.72
CA PHE A 507 -28.15 -13.03 32.74
C PHE A 507 -28.38 -11.57 33.13
N THR A 508 -27.32 -10.80 33.36
CA THR A 508 -27.37 -9.37 33.74
C THR A 508 -26.20 -8.65 33.04
N ASP A 509 -26.18 -7.32 33.15
CA ASP A 509 -25.07 -6.50 32.62
C ASP A 509 -23.75 -6.67 33.39
N TYR A 510 -23.70 -7.56 34.35
CA TYR A 510 -22.52 -7.93 35.13
C TYR A 510 -21.90 -9.18 34.59
N TYR A 511 -20.59 -9.39 34.87
CA TYR A 511 -19.92 -10.64 34.49
C TYR A 511 -20.63 -11.85 35.13
N ASN A 512 -20.99 -12.81 34.28
CA ASN A 512 -21.68 -14.02 34.75
C ASN A 512 -20.72 -15.21 34.74
N LEU A 513 -20.35 -15.70 35.92
CA LEU A 513 -19.47 -16.86 36.12
C LEU A 513 -19.92 -18.14 35.40
N ALA A 514 -21.23 -18.28 35.14
CA ALA A 514 -21.77 -19.43 34.40
C ALA A 514 -21.19 -19.52 32.96
N TYR A 515 -20.78 -18.37 32.42
CA TYR A 515 -20.22 -18.30 31.08
C TYR A 515 -18.68 -18.13 31.08
N SER A 516 -18.00 -18.60 32.14
CA SER A 516 -16.54 -18.65 32.10
C SER A 516 -16.08 -19.60 30.99
N LYS A 517 -15.18 -19.13 30.13
CA LYS A 517 -14.75 -19.81 28.91
C LYS A 517 -13.98 -21.09 29.22
N ARG A 518 -14.37 -22.20 28.61
CA ARG A 518 -13.71 -23.51 28.76
C ARG A 518 -12.86 -23.84 27.54
N GLY A 519 -13.44 -23.89 26.37
CA GLY A 519 -12.72 -24.25 25.17
C GLY A 519 -13.29 -23.61 23.93
N LYS A 520 -12.41 -23.26 22.99
CA LYS A 520 -12.79 -22.70 21.68
C LYS A 520 -12.06 -23.49 20.59
N VAL A 521 -12.80 -23.98 19.64
CA VAL A 521 -12.26 -24.52 18.38
C VAL A 521 -12.67 -23.59 17.26
N GLN A 522 -11.74 -23.25 16.40
CA GLN A 522 -11.98 -22.40 15.24
C GLN A 522 -11.31 -23.01 14.01
N LEU A 523 -12.01 -22.99 12.88
CA LEU A 523 -11.54 -23.49 11.59
C LEU A 523 -11.91 -22.50 10.50
N SER A 524 -10.98 -22.21 9.57
CA SER A 524 -11.25 -21.47 8.35
C SER A 524 -10.54 -22.18 7.19
N VAL A 525 -11.29 -22.58 6.17
CA VAL A 525 -10.81 -23.29 4.99
C VAL A 525 -11.31 -22.57 3.75
N THR A 526 -10.44 -22.34 2.78
CA THR A 526 -10.80 -21.88 1.45
C THR A 526 -10.25 -22.87 0.41
N GLN A 527 -11.12 -23.29 -0.51
CA GLN A 527 -10.79 -24.21 -1.58
C GLN A 527 -11.05 -23.54 -2.93
N GLN A 528 -10.01 -23.41 -3.73
CA GLN A 528 -10.14 -22.98 -5.11
C GLN A 528 -10.61 -24.16 -5.97
N LEU A 529 -11.73 -23.99 -6.66
CA LEU A 529 -12.29 -24.98 -7.58
C LEU A 529 -12.07 -24.51 -9.03
N GLY A 530 -11.03 -25.02 -9.66
CA GLY A 530 -10.61 -24.56 -10.97
C GLY A 530 -10.20 -23.07 -10.96
N ARG A 531 -10.50 -22.33 -12.04
CA ARG A 531 -10.10 -20.92 -12.23
C ARG A 531 -11.18 -19.92 -11.82
N THR A 532 -12.42 -20.35 -11.70
CA THR A 532 -13.59 -19.46 -11.64
C THR A 532 -14.48 -19.69 -10.42
N ALA A 533 -14.17 -20.66 -9.58
CA ALA A 533 -15.00 -20.93 -8.40
C ALA A 533 -14.17 -21.08 -7.12
N THR A 534 -14.73 -20.66 -6.00
CA THR A 534 -14.11 -20.73 -4.67
C THR A 534 -15.15 -21.19 -3.66
N LEU A 535 -14.83 -22.26 -2.94
CA LEU A 535 -15.58 -22.76 -1.78
C LEU A 535 -14.89 -22.25 -0.51
N TYR A 536 -15.65 -21.75 0.44
CA TYR A 536 -15.15 -21.42 1.77
C TYR A 536 -16.00 -22.05 2.87
N LEU A 537 -15.33 -22.39 3.96
CA LEU A 537 -15.92 -22.88 5.19
C LEU A 537 -15.22 -22.21 6.36
N SER A 538 -15.99 -21.54 7.22
CA SER A 538 -15.49 -20.94 8.45
C SER A 538 -16.42 -21.30 9.59
N GLY A 539 -15.88 -21.69 10.75
CA GLY A 539 -16.69 -22.00 11.92
C GLY A 539 -15.94 -21.90 13.22
N SER A 540 -16.69 -21.69 14.28
CA SER A 540 -16.18 -21.72 15.66
C SER A 540 -17.18 -22.35 16.60
N HIS A 541 -16.68 -23.02 17.63
CA HIS A 541 -17.43 -23.61 18.71
C HIS A 541 -16.79 -23.24 20.03
N GLN A 542 -17.50 -22.48 20.90
CA GLN A 542 -17.06 -22.02 22.20
C GLN A 542 -17.87 -22.68 23.29
N THR A 543 -17.24 -23.38 24.21
CA THR A 543 -17.85 -24.02 25.37
C THR A 543 -17.53 -23.27 26.65
N TYR A 544 -18.33 -23.46 27.67
CA TYR A 544 -18.25 -22.78 28.97
C TYR A 544 -18.23 -23.79 30.12
N TRP A 545 -17.78 -23.34 31.31
CA TRP A 545 -17.70 -24.21 32.48
C TRP A 545 -19.00 -24.32 33.24
N GLY A 546 -19.82 -23.27 33.24
CA GLY A 546 -21.03 -23.18 34.05
C GLY A 546 -22.33 -23.56 33.33
N THR A 547 -22.27 -23.91 32.04
CA THR A 547 -23.43 -24.29 31.23
C THR A 547 -23.03 -25.33 30.19
N ASP A 548 -23.98 -26.19 29.83
CA ASP A 548 -23.83 -27.12 28.69
C ASP A 548 -24.10 -26.45 27.35
N ASP A 549 -24.64 -25.22 27.35
CA ASP A 549 -24.82 -24.44 26.14
C ASP A 549 -23.49 -23.96 25.58
N ALA A 550 -23.44 -23.80 24.27
CA ALA A 550 -22.27 -23.37 23.54
C ALA A 550 -22.61 -22.28 22.52
N ASP A 551 -21.64 -21.40 22.23
CA ASP A 551 -21.70 -20.55 21.04
C ASP A 551 -21.24 -21.36 19.83
N GLU A 552 -22.07 -21.39 18.80
CA GLU A 552 -21.81 -22.05 17.55
C GLU A 552 -21.91 -21.04 16.40
N GLN A 553 -20.91 -20.98 15.57
CA GLN A 553 -20.93 -20.19 14.35
C GLN A 553 -20.40 -21.04 13.21
N LEU A 554 -21.15 -21.08 12.11
CA LEU A 554 -20.76 -21.76 10.89
C LEU A 554 -21.13 -20.86 9.70
N GLN A 555 -20.20 -20.66 8.82
CA GLN A 555 -20.42 -20.02 7.53
C GLN A 555 -19.80 -20.91 6.45
N ALA A 556 -20.59 -21.22 5.43
CA ALA A 556 -20.13 -21.95 4.26
C ALA A 556 -20.64 -21.25 3.00
N GLY A 557 -19.86 -21.25 1.94
CA GLY A 557 -20.33 -20.65 0.71
C GLY A 557 -19.49 -21.03 -0.49
N LEU A 558 -20.15 -20.97 -1.64
CA LEU A 558 -19.59 -21.16 -2.96
C LEU A 558 -19.78 -19.89 -3.76
N ASN A 559 -18.68 -19.30 -4.23
CA ASN A 559 -18.69 -18.22 -5.19
C ASN A 559 -18.17 -18.75 -6.52
N ALA A 560 -18.86 -18.48 -7.60
CA ALA A 560 -18.49 -18.93 -8.94
C ALA A 560 -18.78 -17.85 -9.97
N ALA A 561 -17.93 -17.73 -10.98
CA ALA A 561 -18.14 -16.89 -12.16
C ALA A 561 -18.11 -17.79 -13.41
N VAL A 562 -19.21 -17.83 -14.16
CA VAL A 562 -19.36 -18.58 -15.40
C VAL A 562 -19.83 -17.60 -16.46
N ASP A 563 -19.05 -17.42 -17.53
CA ASP A 563 -19.36 -16.49 -18.62
C ASP A 563 -19.71 -15.07 -18.10
N ASP A 564 -18.91 -14.50 -17.19
CA ASP A 564 -19.11 -13.22 -16.52
C ASP A 564 -20.34 -13.14 -15.59
N ILE A 565 -21.16 -14.17 -15.50
CA ILE A 565 -22.28 -14.25 -14.57
C ILE A 565 -21.76 -14.74 -13.22
N ASN A 566 -21.95 -13.93 -12.18
CA ASN A 566 -21.50 -14.26 -10.83
C ASN A 566 -22.61 -14.95 -10.04
N TRP A 567 -22.29 -16.06 -9.42
CA TRP A 567 -23.15 -16.88 -8.56
C TRP A 567 -22.58 -16.91 -7.16
N SER A 568 -23.40 -16.75 -6.18
CA SER A 568 -23.03 -17.05 -4.79
C SER A 568 -24.14 -17.86 -4.10
N LEU A 569 -23.72 -18.92 -3.42
CA LEU A 569 -24.52 -19.69 -2.49
C LEU A 569 -23.87 -19.55 -1.13
N SER A 570 -24.60 -19.15 -0.10
CA SER A 570 -24.08 -19.01 1.25
C SER A 570 -25.05 -19.57 2.28
N TYR A 571 -24.49 -20.22 3.28
CA TYR A 571 -25.21 -20.73 4.46
C TYR A 571 -24.54 -20.16 5.70
N SER A 572 -25.33 -19.67 6.63
CA SER A 572 -24.88 -19.24 7.95
C SER A 572 -25.72 -19.86 9.05
N LEU A 573 -25.06 -20.25 10.15
CA LEU A 573 -25.64 -20.72 11.39
C LEU A 573 -24.99 -19.97 12.54
N THR A 574 -25.82 -19.41 13.43
CA THR A 574 -25.36 -18.78 14.66
C THR A 574 -26.24 -19.26 15.82
N LYS A 575 -25.60 -19.70 16.90
CA LYS A 575 -26.22 -20.01 18.18
C LYS A 575 -25.42 -19.35 19.28
N ASN A 576 -26.09 -18.67 20.18
CA ASN A 576 -25.48 -18.08 21.39
C ASN A 576 -25.91 -18.89 22.63
N ALA A 577 -24.99 -19.13 23.54
CA ALA A 577 -25.24 -19.89 24.78
C ALA A 577 -26.34 -19.29 25.69
N TRP A 578 -26.50 -17.94 25.62
CA TRP A 578 -27.50 -17.21 26.44
C TRP A 578 -28.82 -16.95 25.72
N GLN A 579 -28.94 -17.31 24.44
CA GLN A 579 -30.15 -17.09 23.62
C GLN A 579 -30.75 -18.41 23.21
N GLN A 580 -32.06 -18.59 23.47
CA GLN A 580 -32.77 -19.76 22.98
C GLN A 580 -32.99 -19.63 21.47
N GLY A 581 -32.60 -20.66 20.73
CA GLY A 581 -32.77 -20.74 19.29
C GLY A 581 -31.47 -20.73 18.50
N ARG A 582 -31.57 -21.09 17.25
CA ARG A 582 -30.53 -21.06 16.26
C ARG A 582 -30.98 -20.18 15.11
N ASP A 583 -30.16 -19.21 14.74
CA ASP A 583 -30.37 -18.45 13.52
C ASP A 583 -29.68 -19.14 12.37
N GLN A 584 -30.46 -19.55 11.38
CA GLN A 584 -29.97 -20.25 10.21
C GLN A 584 -30.48 -19.56 8.95
N MET A 585 -29.59 -19.21 8.05
CA MET A 585 -29.94 -18.54 6.82
C MET A 585 -29.24 -19.20 5.62
N LEU A 586 -30.00 -19.44 4.57
CA LEU A 586 -29.51 -19.82 3.24
C LEU A 586 -29.75 -18.66 2.29
N ALA A 587 -28.73 -18.26 1.52
CA ALA A 587 -28.85 -17.20 0.53
C ALA A 587 -28.24 -17.62 -0.81
N ILE A 588 -28.95 -17.26 -1.87
CA ILE A 588 -28.50 -17.42 -3.26
C ILE A 588 -28.51 -16.03 -3.90
N ASN A 589 -27.41 -15.63 -4.53
CA ASN A 589 -27.35 -14.41 -5.31
C ASN A 589 -26.83 -14.71 -6.71
N ILE A 590 -27.44 -14.08 -7.69
CA ILE A 590 -27.04 -14.15 -9.10
C ILE A 590 -26.89 -12.73 -9.59
N ASN A 591 -25.76 -12.45 -10.23
CA ASN A 591 -25.46 -11.15 -10.80
C ASN A 591 -25.07 -11.30 -12.26
N ILE A 592 -25.81 -10.59 -13.14
CA ILE A 592 -25.71 -10.69 -14.59
C ILE A 592 -25.33 -9.32 -15.13
N PRO A 593 -24.05 -9.08 -15.47
CA PRO A 593 -23.63 -7.81 -16.04
C PRO A 593 -24.10 -7.69 -17.50
N PHE A 594 -24.69 -6.56 -17.86
CA PHE A 594 -25.12 -6.33 -19.23
C PHE A 594 -23.97 -6.14 -20.22
N SER A 595 -22.76 -5.87 -19.73
CA SER A 595 -21.54 -5.89 -20.53
C SER A 595 -21.29 -7.22 -21.23
N HIS A 596 -21.84 -8.34 -20.71
CA HIS A 596 -21.78 -9.66 -21.34
C HIS A 596 -22.37 -9.67 -22.77
N TRP A 597 -23.45 -8.92 -23.01
CA TRP A 597 -24.09 -8.84 -24.31
C TRP A 597 -23.74 -7.58 -25.12
N LEU A 598 -23.09 -6.60 -24.50
CA LEU A 598 -22.74 -5.33 -25.14
C LEU A 598 -21.28 -5.33 -25.58
N ARG A 599 -21.01 -4.85 -26.79
CA ARG A 599 -19.66 -4.71 -27.33
C ARG A 599 -18.79 -3.83 -26.42
N SER A 600 -17.50 -4.13 -26.38
CA SER A 600 -16.53 -3.40 -25.54
C SER A 600 -16.40 -1.91 -25.88
N ASP A 601 -16.72 -1.53 -27.12
CA ASP A 601 -16.70 -0.15 -27.63
C ASP A 601 -18.05 0.60 -27.47
N SER A 602 -19.06 -0.08 -26.91
CA SER A 602 -20.38 0.52 -26.68
C SER A 602 -20.30 1.68 -25.69
N ARG A 603 -20.79 2.86 -26.09
CA ARG A 603 -21.00 4.03 -25.21
C ARG A 603 -22.31 3.98 -24.43
N SER A 604 -23.04 2.88 -24.49
CA SER A 604 -24.31 2.71 -23.81
C SER A 604 -24.14 2.71 -22.31
N VAL A 605 -24.95 3.44 -21.56
CA VAL A 605 -25.04 3.45 -20.11
C VAL A 605 -25.34 2.05 -19.53
N TRP A 606 -25.98 1.19 -20.31
CA TRP A 606 -26.28 -0.20 -19.92
C TRP A 606 -25.04 -1.08 -19.79
N ARG A 607 -23.91 -0.69 -20.36
CA ARG A 607 -22.66 -1.41 -20.19
C ARG A 607 -22.17 -1.45 -18.73
N HIS A 608 -22.51 -0.43 -17.97
CA HIS A 608 -22.17 -0.30 -16.55
C HIS A 608 -23.31 -0.74 -15.63
N ALA A 609 -24.33 -1.39 -16.20
CA ALA A 609 -25.47 -1.90 -15.46
C ALA A 609 -25.43 -3.43 -15.34
N SER A 610 -26.03 -3.95 -14.27
CA SER A 610 -26.18 -5.37 -13.99
C SER A 610 -27.56 -5.65 -13.45
N ALA A 611 -28.15 -6.78 -13.85
CA ALA A 611 -29.32 -7.34 -13.20
C ALA A 611 -28.89 -8.22 -12.03
N SER A 612 -29.62 -8.17 -10.92
CA SER A 612 -29.40 -9.03 -9.74
C SER A 612 -30.66 -9.77 -9.36
N TYR A 613 -30.49 -10.99 -8.90
CA TYR A 613 -31.51 -11.76 -8.21
C TYR A 613 -30.95 -12.28 -6.89
N SER A 614 -31.68 -12.09 -5.81
CA SER A 614 -31.32 -12.56 -4.47
C SER A 614 -32.50 -13.31 -3.84
N LEU A 615 -32.23 -14.49 -3.37
CA LEU A 615 -33.12 -15.30 -2.56
C LEU A 615 -32.47 -15.50 -1.20
N SER A 616 -33.14 -15.15 -0.12
CA SER A 616 -32.74 -15.51 1.24
C SER A 616 -33.87 -16.29 1.92
N HIS A 617 -33.50 -17.38 2.58
CA HIS A 617 -34.41 -18.22 3.35
C HIS A 617 -33.87 -18.36 4.77
N ASP A 618 -34.60 -17.78 5.71
CA ASP A 618 -34.44 -18.06 7.13
C ASP A 618 -35.10 -19.41 7.42
N LEU A 619 -34.32 -20.37 7.89
CA LEU A 619 -34.85 -21.71 8.18
C LEU A 619 -35.90 -21.75 9.31
N ASN A 620 -36.14 -20.61 9.98
CA ASN A 620 -37.31 -20.39 10.85
C ASN A 620 -38.59 -20.07 10.06
N GLY A 621 -38.53 -20.13 8.74
CA GLY A 621 -39.67 -20.13 7.84
C GLY A 621 -39.87 -18.86 7.01
N ARG A 622 -39.05 -17.82 7.14
CA ARG A 622 -39.15 -16.59 6.33
C ARG A 622 -38.33 -16.71 5.05
N MET A 623 -38.94 -16.37 3.92
CA MET A 623 -38.30 -16.33 2.61
C MET A 623 -38.45 -14.93 2.00
N THR A 624 -37.34 -14.39 1.47
CA THR A 624 -37.29 -13.11 0.78
C THR A 624 -36.68 -13.28 -0.62
N ASN A 625 -37.41 -12.84 -1.64
CA ASN A 625 -36.98 -12.82 -3.02
C ASN A 625 -36.86 -11.37 -3.49
N LEU A 626 -35.72 -10.99 -4.06
CA LEU A 626 -35.47 -9.66 -4.60
C LEU A 626 -34.89 -9.78 -6.02
N ALA A 627 -35.47 -9.04 -6.95
CA ALA A 627 -34.89 -8.82 -8.25
C ALA A 627 -34.58 -7.35 -8.43
N GLY A 628 -33.49 -7.01 -9.09
CA GLY A 628 -33.06 -5.63 -9.17
C GLY A 628 -32.12 -5.32 -10.32
N LEU A 629 -31.88 -4.04 -10.43
CA LEU A 629 -30.95 -3.42 -11.36
C LEU A 629 -30.01 -2.48 -10.59
N TYR A 630 -28.75 -2.57 -10.86
CA TYR A 630 -27.76 -1.63 -10.32
C TYR A 630 -26.68 -1.29 -11.34
N GLY A 631 -26.02 -0.18 -11.14
CA GLY A 631 -24.97 0.25 -12.06
C GLY A 631 -24.39 1.59 -11.67
N THR A 632 -23.57 2.12 -12.59
CA THR A 632 -22.92 3.43 -12.42
C THR A 632 -23.30 4.36 -13.57
N LEU A 633 -23.35 5.65 -13.26
CA LEU A 633 -23.65 6.76 -14.14
C LEU A 633 -22.56 7.83 -14.01
N LEU A 634 -22.62 8.83 -14.89
CA LEU A 634 -21.68 9.92 -15.06
C LEU A 634 -20.35 9.47 -15.68
N GLU A 635 -19.58 10.42 -16.15
CA GLU A 635 -18.33 10.20 -16.90
C GLU A 635 -17.27 9.44 -16.08
N ASP A 636 -17.16 9.78 -14.79
CA ASP A 636 -16.21 9.15 -13.85
C ASP A 636 -16.78 7.90 -13.18
N ASN A 637 -17.98 7.40 -13.56
CA ASN A 637 -18.70 6.30 -12.90
C ASN A 637 -18.89 6.53 -11.39
N ASN A 638 -19.00 7.77 -10.96
CA ASN A 638 -19.00 8.20 -9.57
C ASN A 638 -20.41 8.41 -8.97
N LEU A 639 -21.47 8.13 -9.73
CA LEU A 639 -22.84 8.02 -9.24
C LEU A 639 -23.31 6.58 -9.42
N SER A 640 -23.45 5.82 -8.33
CA SER A 640 -24.03 4.49 -8.38
C SER A 640 -25.51 4.52 -8.01
N TYR A 641 -26.29 3.67 -8.64
CA TYR A 641 -27.71 3.46 -8.37
C TYR A 641 -28.01 1.99 -8.14
N SER A 642 -29.04 1.74 -7.32
CA SER A 642 -29.59 0.40 -7.09
C SER A 642 -31.11 0.51 -6.94
N VAL A 643 -31.84 -0.34 -7.67
CA VAL A 643 -33.30 -0.46 -7.59
C VAL A 643 -33.63 -1.94 -7.48
N GLN A 644 -34.27 -2.33 -6.40
CA GLN A 644 -34.67 -3.72 -6.15
C GLN A 644 -36.13 -3.79 -5.72
N THR A 645 -36.83 -4.83 -6.13
CA THR A 645 -38.17 -5.11 -5.71
C THR A 645 -38.36 -6.61 -5.52
N GLY A 646 -39.28 -6.99 -4.66
CA GLY A 646 -39.53 -8.40 -4.41
C GLY A 646 -40.65 -8.65 -3.41
N TYR A 647 -40.61 -9.85 -2.85
CA TYR A 647 -41.61 -10.33 -1.89
C TYR A 647 -40.93 -11.02 -0.71
N ALA A 648 -41.38 -10.69 0.48
CA ALA A 648 -40.97 -11.39 1.70
C ALA A 648 -42.19 -12.05 2.32
N GLY A 649 -42.08 -13.29 2.77
CA GLY A 649 -43.21 -14.03 3.37
C GLY A 649 -42.77 -15.26 4.13
N GLY A 650 -43.68 -15.79 4.94
CA GLY A 650 -43.45 -16.94 5.83
C GLY A 650 -42.92 -16.54 7.22
N GLY A 651 -42.90 -17.49 8.14
CA GLY A 651 -42.52 -17.25 9.54
C GLY A 651 -43.51 -16.35 10.30
N ASN A 652 -43.01 -15.74 11.37
CA ASN A 652 -43.82 -14.86 12.25
C ASN A 652 -43.83 -13.38 11.81
N GLY A 653 -43.28 -13.04 10.63
CA GLY A 653 -43.24 -11.66 10.14
C GLY A 653 -44.36 -11.33 9.16
N ASP A 654 -44.61 -10.02 8.91
CA ASP A 654 -45.54 -9.56 7.91
C ASP A 654 -45.16 -10.01 6.51
N ASN A 655 -46.13 -10.57 5.76
CA ASN A 655 -45.96 -11.02 4.39
C ASN A 655 -46.31 -9.89 3.44
N GLY A 656 -45.44 -9.57 2.49
CA GLY A 656 -45.78 -8.51 1.55
C GLY A 656 -44.64 -8.15 0.58
N SER A 657 -44.96 -7.19 -0.28
CA SER A 657 -44.00 -6.65 -1.20
C SER A 657 -42.92 -5.84 -0.47
N THR A 658 -41.69 -6.00 -0.91
CA THR A 658 -40.55 -5.21 -0.45
C THR A 658 -39.85 -4.54 -1.61
N GLY A 659 -39.32 -3.35 -1.40
CA GLY A 659 -38.59 -2.62 -2.42
C GLY A 659 -37.55 -1.69 -1.80
N TYR A 660 -36.51 -1.45 -2.58
CA TYR A 660 -35.36 -0.66 -2.19
C TYR A 660 -34.82 0.14 -3.36
N THR A 661 -34.54 1.42 -3.15
CA THR A 661 -33.90 2.27 -4.16
C THR A 661 -32.83 3.12 -3.47
N ALA A 662 -31.65 3.18 -4.04
CA ALA A 662 -30.53 3.97 -3.51
C ALA A 662 -29.75 4.66 -4.60
N LEU A 663 -29.20 5.82 -4.26
CA LEU A 663 -28.23 6.58 -5.03
C LEU A 663 -27.05 6.87 -4.12
N ASN A 664 -25.82 6.64 -4.62
CA ASN A 664 -24.59 6.97 -3.93
C ASN A 664 -23.70 7.78 -4.87
N TYR A 665 -23.33 8.96 -4.46
CA TYR A 665 -22.45 9.86 -5.20
C TYR A 665 -21.10 9.97 -4.50
N ARG A 666 -20.03 9.80 -5.27
CA ARG A 666 -18.64 9.96 -4.82
C ARG A 666 -18.02 11.15 -5.53
N GLY A 667 -17.93 12.28 -4.85
CA GLY A 667 -17.37 13.52 -5.37
C GLY A 667 -16.00 13.85 -4.84
N GLY A 668 -15.31 14.80 -5.46
CA GLY A 668 -13.98 15.25 -5.02
C GLY A 668 -14.00 15.96 -3.66
N TYR A 669 -15.14 16.48 -3.24
CA TYR A 669 -15.33 17.23 -1.98
C TYR A 669 -16.01 16.43 -0.89
N GLY A 670 -16.39 15.17 -1.16
CA GLY A 670 -17.07 14.30 -0.24
C GLY A 670 -18.01 13.34 -0.95
N ASN A 671 -18.64 12.45 -0.17
CA ASN A 671 -19.59 11.46 -0.64
C ASN A 671 -20.99 11.80 -0.08
N ALA A 672 -22.04 11.48 -0.84
CA ALA A 672 -23.42 11.60 -0.42
C ALA A 672 -24.21 10.36 -0.83
N ASN A 673 -25.12 9.92 -0.01
CA ASN A 673 -26.01 8.83 -0.30
C ASN A 673 -27.44 9.14 0.15
N VAL A 674 -28.41 8.63 -0.60
CA VAL A 674 -29.82 8.67 -0.27
C VAL A 674 -30.48 7.38 -0.72
N GLY A 675 -31.39 6.86 0.07
CA GLY A 675 -32.13 5.70 -0.32
C GLY A 675 -33.48 5.60 0.39
N TYR A 676 -34.37 4.87 -0.23
CA TYR A 676 -35.72 4.64 0.24
C TYR A 676 -36.01 3.14 0.22
N SER A 677 -36.47 2.63 1.36
CA SER A 677 -36.96 1.27 1.47
C SER A 677 -38.45 1.24 1.89
N ARG A 678 -39.15 0.26 1.36
CA ARG A 678 -40.56 0.00 1.69
C ARG A 678 -40.75 -1.51 1.81
N SER A 679 -41.45 -1.88 2.88
CA SER A 679 -42.06 -3.22 3.03
C SER A 679 -43.49 -3.04 3.52
N ASP A 680 -44.27 -4.12 3.69
CA ASP A 680 -45.59 -4.05 4.21
C ASP A 680 -45.54 -3.48 5.63
N GLY A 681 -46.33 -2.42 5.90
CA GLY A 681 -46.35 -1.72 7.17
C GLY A 681 -45.15 -0.85 7.52
N PHE A 682 -44.04 -0.85 6.69
CA PHE A 682 -42.82 -0.12 7.03
C PHE A 682 -42.29 0.68 5.83
N LYS A 683 -41.91 1.94 6.09
CA LYS A 683 -41.25 2.83 5.12
C LYS A 683 -40.06 3.51 5.78
N GLN A 684 -38.97 3.62 5.08
CA GLN A 684 -37.76 4.29 5.60
C GLN A 684 -37.06 5.08 4.50
N LEU A 685 -36.79 6.36 4.83
CA LEU A 685 -35.85 7.18 4.06
C LEU A 685 -34.55 7.26 4.86
N TYR A 686 -33.43 6.90 4.23
CA TYR A 686 -32.12 7.09 4.79
C TYR A 686 -31.27 7.99 3.91
N TYR A 687 -30.36 8.72 4.55
CA TYR A 687 -29.49 9.68 3.88
C TYR A 687 -28.19 9.81 4.65
N GLY A 688 -27.11 10.17 3.95
CA GLY A 688 -25.81 10.36 4.57
C GLY A 688 -24.90 11.25 3.75
N VAL A 689 -23.97 11.88 4.46
CA VAL A 689 -22.87 12.63 3.87
C VAL A 689 -21.60 12.31 4.65
N SER A 690 -20.51 12.14 3.92
CA SER A 690 -19.20 11.88 4.52
C SER A 690 -18.09 12.55 3.73
N GLY A 691 -17.04 12.97 4.43
CA GLY A 691 -15.93 13.65 3.78
C GLY A 691 -14.85 14.04 4.75
N GLY A 692 -13.81 14.65 4.20
CA GLY A 692 -12.69 15.20 4.91
C GLY A 692 -12.50 16.70 4.68
N VAL A 693 -12.00 17.38 5.67
CA VAL A 693 -11.60 18.78 5.62
C VAL A 693 -10.14 18.86 6.05
N LEU A 694 -9.28 19.35 5.18
CA LEU A 694 -7.86 19.51 5.45
C LEU A 694 -7.52 21.01 5.50
N ALA A 695 -7.10 21.49 6.68
CA ALA A 695 -6.62 22.85 6.89
C ALA A 695 -5.09 22.88 6.87
N HIS A 696 -4.49 23.63 5.97
CA HIS A 696 -3.04 23.71 5.75
C HIS A 696 -2.61 25.16 5.46
N ALA A 697 -1.32 25.42 5.38
CA ALA A 697 -0.76 26.77 5.21
C ALA A 697 -1.32 27.56 3.99
N ASN A 698 -1.85 26.84 2.98
CA ASN A 698 -2.41 27.47 1.77
C ASN A 698 -3.96 27.52 1.78
N GLY A 699 -4.60 27.29 2.94
CA GLY A 699 -6.06 27.34 3.10
C GLY A 699 -6.70 26.00 3.43
N ILE A 700 -7.98 25.83 3.07
CA ILE A 700 -8.78 24.65 3.37
C ILE A 700 -9.06 23.89 2.07
N THR A 701 -8.86 22.59 2.07
CA THR A 701 -9.22 21.68 0.95
C THR A 701 -10.19 20.62 1.45
N LEU A 702 -11.32 20.48 0.75
CA LEU A 702 -12.32 19.45 1.02
C LEU A 702 -11.94 18.16 0.27
N SER A 703 -12.36 17.02 0.80
CA SER A 703 -12.03 15.70 0.24
C SER A 703 -13.10 14.66 0.52
N GLN A 704 -12.95 13.51 -0.13
CA GLN A 704 -13.57 12.26 0.31
C GLN A 704 -13.13 11.91 1.74
N PRO A 705 -13.79 10.97 2.45
CA PRO A 705 -13.36 10.54 3.77
C PRO A 705 -11.87 10.20 3.82
N LEU A 706 -11.16 10.77 4.79
CA LEU A 706 -9.72 10.63 4.96
C LEU A 706 -9.38 9.35 5.73
N ASN A 707 -8.32 8.67 5.33
CA ASN A 707 -7.61 7.71 6.15
C ASN A 707 -6.53 8.41 6.99
N ASP A 708 -5.79 7.64 7.79
CA ASP A 708 -4.76 8.19 8.68
C ASP A 708 -3.64 8.90 7.92
N THR A 709 -3.17 8.31 6.81
CA THR A 709 -2.09 8.83 5.97
C THR A 709 -2.65 9.30 4.63
N VAL A 710 -2.43 10.57 4.30
CA VAL A 710 -3.03 11.22 3.12
C VAL A 710 -2.01 12.05 2.34
N VAL A 711 -2.30 12.34 1.06
CA VAL A 711 -1.48 13.20 0.21
C VAL A 711 -2.26 14.44 -0.20
N LEU A 712 -1.68 15.61 0.08
CA LEU A 712 -2.14 16.88 -0.46
C LEU A 712 -1.46 17.13 -1.81
N VAL A 713 -2.21 17.05 -2.89
CA VAL A 713 -1.79 17.51 -4.22
C VAL A 713 -1.77 19.03 -4.24
N LYS A 714 -0.67 19.61 -4.69
CA LYS A 714 -0.51 21.04 -4.89
C LYS A 714 -0.05 21.32 -6.31
N ALA A 715 -0.94 21.81 -7.15
CA ALA A 715 -0.71 22.21 -8.54
C ALA A 715 -1.35 23.59 -8.81
N PRO A 716 -0.81 24.69 -8.23
CA PRO A 716 -1.41 26.02 -8.34
C PRO A 716 -1.58 26.43 -9.79
N GLY A 717 -2.81 26.82 -10.18
CA GLY A 717 -3.16 27.17 -11.57
C GLY A 717 -3.70 25.99 -12.39
N ALA A 718 -3.53 24.77 -11.96
CA ALA A 718 -4.10 23.58 -12.60
C ALA A 718 -5.42 23.17 -11.91
N GLY A 719 -6.47 23.98 -12.02
CA GLY A 719 -7.79 23.70 -11.47
C GLY A 719 -8.59 22.70 -12.32
N GLY A 720 -9.37 21.82 -11.65
CA GLY A 720 -10.25 20.85 -12.34
C GLY A 720 -9.54 19.62 -12.90
N VAL A 721 -8.23 19.47 -12.70
CA VAL A 721 -7.41 18.37 -13.22
C VAL A 721 -7.68 17.09 -12.41
N LYS A 722 -7.93 16.00 -13.14
CA LYS A 722 -8.21 14.68 -12.54
C LYS A 722 -6.92 14.05 -11.98
N VAL A 723 -7.04 13.42 -10.82
CA VAL A 723 -5.99 12.57 -10.28
C VAL A 723 -6.16 11.16 -10.80
N GLU A 724 -5.11 10.59 -11.39
CA GLU A 724 -5.17 9.22 -11.94
C GLU A 724 -5.54 8.18 -10.86
N ASN A 725 -6.28 7.16 -11.27
CA ASN A 725 -6.71 6.04 -10.42
C ASN A 725 -7.51 6.44 -9.17
N GLN A 726 -8.10 7.65 -9.16
CA GLN A 726 -8.94 8.15 -8.08
C GLN A 726 -10.31 8.56 -8.63
N THR A 727 -11.35 7.81 -8.24
CA THR A 727 -12.72 8.08 -8.70
C THR A 727 -13.23 9.41 -8.17
N GLY A 728 -13.56 10.34 -9.09
CA GLY A 728 -14.16 11.64 -8.76
C GLY A 728 -13.20 12.67 -8.12
N VAL A 729 -11.92 12.36 -7.91
CA VAL A 729 -10.96 13.30 -7.32
C VAL A 729 -10.36 14.18 -8.41
N ARG A 730 -10.57 15.49 -8.25
CA ARG A 730 -10.04 16.55 -9.13
C ARG A 730 -9.49 17.68 -8.28
N THR A 731 -8.51 18.41 -8.79
CA THR A 731 -8.02 19.63 -8.14
C THR A 731 -9.12 20.68 -8.06
N ASP A 732 -9.17 21.41 -6.96
CA ASP A 732 -10.08 22.53 -6.78
C ASP A 732 -9.69 23.73 -7.68
N TRP A 733 -10.45 24.81 -7.64
CA TRP A 733 -10.19 26.01 -8.43
C TRP A 733 -8.83 26.67 -8.13
N ARG A 734 -8.18 26.33 -7.00
CA ARG A 734 -6.84 26.80 -6.61
C ARG A 734 -5.73 25.84 -7.05
N GLY A 735 -6.09 24.66 -7.57
CA GLY A 735 -5.17 23.58 -7.94
C GLY A 735 -4.81 22.65 -6.78
N TYR A 736 -5.68 22.48 -5.77
CA TYR A 736 -5.47 21.57 -4.65
C TYR A 736 -6.45 20.40 -4.68
N ALA A 737 -5.96 19.21 -4.35
CA ALA A 737 -6.79 18.03 -4.11
C ALA A 737 -6.18 17.20 -2.98
N VAL A 738 -7.00 16.36 -2.35
CA VAL A 738 -6.51 15.42 -1.34
C VAL A 738 -6.75 14.00 -1.82
N LEU A 739 -5.69 13.18 -1.86
CA LEU A 739 -5.82 11.75 -1.96
C LEU A 739 -6.03 11.20 -0.55
N PRO A 740 -7.16 10.55 -0.31
CA PRO A 740 -7.57 10.18 1.04
C PRO A 740 -6.79 8.99 1.60
N TYR A 741 -5.92 8.36 0.80
CA TYR A 741 -5.15 7.19 1.19
C TYR A 741 -3.74 7.23 0.60
N ALA A 742 -2.74 6.94 1.42
CA ALA A 742 -1.37 6.66 1.00
C ALA A 742 -0.79 5.52 1.84
N THR A 743 0.07 4.71 1.22
CA THR A 743 0.76 3.61 1.91
C THR A 743 1.96 4.17 2.66
N GLU A 744 1.95 3.99 3.98
CA GLU A 744 3.01 4.46 4.87
C GLU A 744 4.33 3.72 4.62
N TYR A 745 5.46 4.42 4.74
CA TYR A 745 6.83 3.93 4.54
C TYR A 745 7.06 3.27 3.18
N ARG A 746 6.22 3.61 2.19
CA ARG A 746 6.31 3.12 0.80
C ARG A 746 6.30 4.29 -0.16
N GLU A 747 6.87 4.08 -1.33
CA GLU A 747 6.78 5.04 -2.42
C GLU A 747 5.36 5.03 -2.99
N ASN A 748 4.71 6.20 -2.94
CA ASN A 748 3.40 6.43 -3.51
C ASN A 748 3.55 7.28 -4.76
N ARG A 749 3.18 6.74 -5.91
CA ARG A 749 3.14 7.44 -7.19
C ARG A 749 1.84 8.23 -7.28
N ILE A 750 1.95 9.55 -7.40
CA ILE A 750 0.83 10.47 -7.58
C ILE A 750 0.91 11.02 -9.00
N ALA A 751 -0.13 10.85 -9.79
CA ALA A 751 -0.17 11.30 -11.17
C ALA A 751 -1.41 12.14 -11.46
N LEU A 752 -1.23 13.19 -12.25
CA LEU A 752 -2.31 14.03 -12.78
C LEU A 752 -2.59 13.64 -14.23
N ASP A 753 -3.86 13.49 -14.58
CA ASP A 753 -4.29 13.19 -15.94
C ASP A 753 -4.15 14.44 -16.83
N THR A 754 -3.09 14.46 -17.62
CA THR A 754 -2.76 15.57 -18.52
C THR A 754 -3.82 15.87 -19.57
N ASN A 755 -4.68 14.89 -19.91
CA ASN A 755 -5.78 15.10 -20.86
C ASN A 755 -6.90 15.98 -20.27
N THR A 756 -6.91 16.19 -18.96
CA THR A 756 -7.89 17.03 -18.26
C THR A 756 -7.36 18.43 -17.93
N LEU A 757 -6.13 18.73 -18.33
CA LEU A 757 -5.57 20.08 -18.21
C LEU A 757 -6.31 21.07 -19.11
N ALA A 758 -6.45 22.30 -18.62
CA ALA A 758 -6.92 23.39 -19.47
C ALA A 758 -5.88 23.69 -20.59
N ASP A 759 -6.33 24.19 -21.72
CA ASP A 759 -5.46 24.44 -22.89
C ASP A 759 -4.27 25.36 -22.60
N ASN A 760 -4.45 26.29 -21.64
CA ASN A 760 -3.45 27.26 -21.22
C ASN A 760 -2.61 26.80 -20.01
N VAL A 761 -2.69 25.54 -19.62
CA VAL A 761 -1.91 24.98 -18.49
C VAL A 761 -1.01 23.87 -18.99
N ASP A 762 0.22 23.89 -18.54
CA ASP A 762 1.21 22.83 -18.76
C ASP A 762 1.81 22.40 -17.42
N LEU A 763 2.27 21.14 -17.31
CA LEU A 763 2.93 20.63 -16.12
C LEU A 763 4.37 20.26 -16.47
N ASP A 764 5.33 20.70 -15.67
CA ASP A 764 6.73 20.26 -15.80
C ASP A 764 6.82 18.75 -15.60
N ASP A 765 6.12 18.23 -14.59
CA ASP A 765 5.98 16.82 -14.26
C ASP A 765 4.53 16.46 -14.01
N ALA A 766 4.05 15.42 -14.68
CA ALA A 766 2.72 14.88 -14.45
C ALA A 766 2.68 13.82 -13.32
N VAL A 767 3.84 13.38 -12.82
CA VAL A 767 4.00 12.33 -11.82
C VAL A 767 4.98 12.77 -10.74
N VAL A 768 4.58 12.61 -9.49
CA VAL A 768 5.40 12.87 -8.29
C VAL A 768 5.32 11.67 -7.36
N SER A 769 6.45 11.26 -6.78
CA SER A 769 6.51 10.20 -5.77
C SER A 769 6.72 10.78 -4.37
N VAL A 770 6.03 10.22 -3.37
CA VAL A 770 6.15 10.61 -1.94
C VAL A 770 6.24 9.37 -1.07
N VAL A 771 6.94 9.47 0.06
CA VAL A 771 7.12 8.37 1.02
C VAL A 771 6.66 8.84 2.41
N PRO A 772 5.37 8.74 2.74
CA PRO A 772 4.84 9.22 4.01
C PRO A 772 5.20 8.32 5.18
N THR A 773 5.42 8.88 6.37
CA THR A 773 5.36 8.16 7.63
C THR A 773 3.90 7.89 8.04
N HIS A 774 3.67 7.07 9.06
CA HIS A 774 2.32 6.79 9.57
C HIS A 774 1.61 8.09 9.99
N GLY A 775 0.34 8.21 9.60
CA GLY A 775 -0.49 9.36 9.93
C GLY A 775 -0.02 10.68 9.34
N ALA A 776 0.96 10.68 8.43
CA ALA A 776 1.49 11.90 7.79
C ALA A 776 0.51 12.48 6.76
N ILE A 777 0.53 13.80 6.66
CA ILE A 777 -0.09 14.55 5.59
C ILE A 777 1.04 15.07 4.71
N VAL A 778 1.40 14.31 3.68
CA VAL A 778 2.51 14.66 2.79
C VAL A 778 2.01 15.47 1.61
N ARG A 779 2.91 16.25 0.99
CA ARG A 779 2.55 17.15 -0.10
C ARG A 779 3.23 16.72 -1.40
N ALA A 780 2.44 16.40 -2.41
CA ALA A 780 2.89 16.21 -3.78
C ALA A 780 2.81 17.55 -4.53
N ASN A 781 3.97 18.13 -4.82
CA ASN A 781 4.09 19.41 -5.51
C ASN A 781 4.20 19.18 -7.01
N PHE A 782 3.31 19.80 -7.78
CA PHE A 782 3.35 19.87 -9.22
C PHE A 782 3.57 21.31 -9.65
N ASN A 783 4.55 21.53 -10.50
CA ASN A 783 4.80 22.86 -11.07
C ASN A 783 3.92 23.04 -12.31
N ALA A 784 2.88 23.83 -12.16
CA ALA A 784 1.99 24.18 -13.26
C ALA A 784 2.41 25.51 -13.86
N GLN A 785 2.63 25.52 -15.16
CA GLN A 785 2.89 26.72 -15.94
C GLN A 785 1.59 27.18 -16.59
N VAL A 786 1.10 28.33 -16.14
CA VAL A 786 -0.14 28.93 -16.65
C VAL A 786 0.18 30.02 -17.64
N GLY A 787 -0.25 29.88 -18.87
CA GLY A 787 -0.01 30.87 -19.93
C GLY A 787 -0.18 30.26 -21.32
N MET A 788 0.17 31.03 -22.34
CA MET A 788 0.05 30.59 -23.72
C MET A 788 1.11 29.54 -24.07
N LYS A 789 0.71 28.56 -24.87
CA LYS A 789 1.61 27.62 -25.55
C LYS A 789 1.92 28.19 -26.92
N ILE A 790 3.20 28.45 -27.20
CA ILE A 790 3.62 29.12 -28.43
C ILE A 790 4.62 28.26 -29.18
N LEU A 791 4.37 27.97 -30.43
CA LEU A 791 5.38 27.49 -31.36
C LEU A 791 5.93 28.72 -32.11
N MET A 792 7.10 29.17 -31.67
CA MET A 792 7.71 30.38 -32.18
C MET A 792 8.78 30.07 -33.23
N THR A 793 8.75 30.73 -34.36
CA THR A 793 9.85 30.71 -35.35
C THR A 793 10.69 31.95 -35.20
N LEU A 794 11.94 31.78 -34.75
CA LEU A 794 12.86 32.86 -34.44
C LEU A 794 13.82 33.11 -35.61
N THR A 795 13.92 34.35 -36.02
CA THR A 795 14.90 34.74 -37.05
C THR A 795 15.84 35.84 -36.48
N HIS A 796 17.14 35.70 -36.71
CA HIS A 796 18.15 36.72 -36.38
C HIS A 796 18.85 37.22 -37.66
N ARG A 797 18.84 38.56 -37.89
CA ARG A 797 19.40 39.15 -39.08
C ARG A 797 18.89 38.54 -40.41
N GLY A 798 17.60 38.12 -40.43
CA GLY A 798 16.93 37.56 -41.63
C GLY A 798 17.21 36.07 -41.87
N LYS A 799 17.97 35.39 -40.96
CA LYS A 799 18.22 33.91 -41.01
C LYS A 799 17.58 33.23 -39.80
N PRO A 800 17.21 31.94 -39.88
CA PRO A 800 16.76 31.22 -38.71
C PRO A 800 17.78 31.27 -37.58
N VAL A 801 17.33 31.35 -36.34
CA VAL A 801 18.19 31.18 -35.17
C VAL A 801 18.85 29.82 -35.22
N PRO A 802 20.15 29.67 -34.87
CA PRO A 802 20.86 28.40 -34.97
C PRO A 802 20.17 27.25 -34.19
N PHE A 803 20.21 26.06 -34.77
CA PHE A 803 19.81 24.83 -34.07
C PHE A 803 20.62 24.64 -32.79
N GLY A 804 19.98 24.19 -31.71
CA GLY A 804 20.62 23.97 -30.44
C GLY A 804 20.72 25.22 -29.55
N ALA A 805 20.28 26.40 -30.02
CA ALA A 805 20.20 27.61 -29.19
C ALA A 805 19.20 27.42 -28.04
N LEU A 806 19.49 28.01 -26.89
CA LEU A 806 18.61 28.00 -25.72
C LEU A 806 17.74 29.25 -25.70
N ALA A 807 16.41 29.08 -25.75
CA ALA A 807 15.43 30.15 -25.66
C ALA A 807 14.75 30.16 -24.28
N THR A 808 14.77 31.34 -23.60
CA THR A 808 14.13 31.49 -22.28
C THR A 808 13.18 32.66 -22.30
N GLY A 809 11.96 32.48 -21.79
CA GLY A 809 11.02 33.60 -21.58
C GLY A 809 11.32 34.37 -20.29
N ASP A 810 11.00 35.66 -20.25
CA ASP A 810 11.22 36.51 -19.05
C ASP A 810 10.42 35.99 -17.81
N SER A 811 9.32 35.29 -18.01
CA SER A 811 8.47 34.71 -16.94
C SER A 811 8.81 33.26 -16.61
N ASN A 812 9.67 32.61 -17.39
CA ASN A 812 9.94 31.18 -17.28
C ASN A 812 11.42 30.90 -17.08
N GLN A 813 11.77 30.19 -16.02
CA GLN A 813 13.16 29.80 -15.72
C GLN A 813 13.62 28.57 -16.51
N SER A 814 12.70 27.82 -17.12
CA SER A 814 13.02 26.69 -17.98
C SER A 814 13.27 27.15 -19.41
N GLY A 815 14.46 26.84 -19.93
CA GLY A 815 14.82 27.12 -21.31
C GLY A 815 14.39 26.00 -22.27
N SER A 816 13.90 26.36 -23.45
CA SER A 816 13.61 25.42 -24.56
C SER A 816 14.70 25.49 -25.63
N ILE A 817 15.00 24.34 -26.25
CA ILE A 817 15.99 24.26 -27.31
C ILE A 817 15.35 24.63 -28.64
N VAL A 818 16.00 25.52 -29.39
CA VAL A 818 15.58 25.87 -30.75
C VAL A 818 15.88 24.71 -31.69
N ALA A 819 14.83 24.23 -32.35
CA ALA A 819 14.90 23.17 -33.36
C ALA A 819 15.28 23.71 -34.74
N ASP A 820 15.18 22.86 -35.77
CA ASP A 820 15.43 23.23 -37.17
C ASP A 820 14.58 24.43 -37.58
N ASN A 821 15.13 25.22 -38.53
CA ASN A 821 14.48 26.41 -39.05
C ASN A 821 14.14 27.48 -38.00
N GLY A 822 14.83 27.50 -36.86
CA GLY A 822 14.61 28.46 -35.79
C GLY A 822 13.31 28.26 -34.99
N GLN A 823 12.72 27.08 -35.03
CA GLN A 823 11.50 26.77 -34.31
C GLN A 823 11.77 26.46 -32.84
N VAL A 824 10.94 27.01 -31.94
CA VAL A 824 10.99 26.70 -30.51
C VAL A 824 9.58 26.64 -29.93
N TYR A 825 9.34 25.64 -29.12
CA TYR A 825 8.13 25.51 -28.31
C TYR A 825 8.34 26.14 -26.94
N LEU A 826 7.46 27.07 -26.56
CA LEU A 826 7.47 27.75 -25.27
C LEU A 826 6.10 27.64 -24.61
N SER A 827 6.03 27.21 -23.35
CA SER A 827 4.80 27.13 -22.54
C SER A 827 4.81 28.17 -21.41
N GLY A 828 3.64 28.46 -20.85
CA GLY A 828 3.51 29.41 -19.73
C GLY A 828 3.76 30.87 -20.11
N MET A 829 3.64 31.20 -21.38
CA MET A 829 4.00 32.52 -21.88
C MET A 829 2.85 33.53 -21.72
N PRO A 830 3.12 34.79 -21.30
CA PRO A 830 2.11 35.86 -21.31
C PRO A 830 1.71 36.24 -22.74
N LEU A 831 0.62 37.01 -22.89
CA LEU A 831 0.18 37.51 -24.20
C LEU A 831 1.21 38.41 -24.88
N ALA A 832 2.07 39.02 -24.14
CA ALA A 832 3.17 39.83 -24.65
C ALA A 832 4.38 39.71 -23.71
N GLY A 833 5.58 39.64 -24.25
CA GLY A 833 6.80 39.49 -23.46
C GLY A 833 8.04 39.43 -24.32
N LYS A 834 9.14 39.02 -23.71
CA LYS A 834 10.45 38.88 -24.36
C LYS A 834 10.95 37.44 -24.24
N VAL A 835 11.62 36.97 -25.27
CA VAL A 835 12.32 35.69 -25.29
C VAL A 835 13.79 35.96 -25.53
N ARG A 836 14.64 35.55 -24.60
CA ARG A 836 16.10 35.60 -24.74
C ARG A 836 16.59 34.33 -25.36
N VAL A 837 17.46 34.45 -26.34
CA VAL A 837 18.00 33.32 -27.06
C VAL A 837 19.52 33.36 -27.04
N LYS A 838 20.16 32.28 -26.66
CA LYS A 838 21.62 32.18 -26.56
C LYS A 838 22.10 30.92 -27.29
N TRP A 839 23.14 31.07 -28.14
CA TRP A 839 23.78 29.95 -28.87
C TRP A 839 25.30 29.93 -28.76
N GLY A 840 25.89 30.79 -27.89
CA GLY A 840 27.31 30.86 -27.56
C GLY A 840 27.60 31.93 -26.53
N ASP A 841 28.88 32.10 -26.13
CA ASP A 841 29.25 33.03 -25.05
C ASP A 841 29.58 34.46 -25.52
N GLY A 842 29.65 34.65 -26.81
CA GLY A 842 29.92 35.99 -27.38
C GLY A 842 28.70 36.89 -27.41
N PRO A 843 28.90 38.23 -27.42
CA PRO A 843 27.78 39.17 -27.51
C PRO A 843 26.97 39.03 -28.79
N ASP A 844 27.56 38.54 -29.86
CA ASP A 844 26.87 38.25 -31.14
C ASP A 844 26.18 36.87 -31.17
N ALA A 845 26.39 36.06 -30.12
CA ALA A 845 25.80 34.73 -29.99
C ALA A 845 24.56 34.72 -29.10
N GLN A 846 23.86 35.82 -28.99
CA GLN A 846 22.61 35.99 -28.24
C GLN A 846 21.74 37.05 -28.89
N CYS A 847 20.44 36.96 -28.68
CA CYS A 847 19.46 37.95 -29.12
C CYS A 847 18.22 37.98 -28.24
N VAL A 848 17.40 39.02 -28.38
CA VAL A 848 16.10 39.15 -27.67
C VAL A 848 14.98 39.30 -28.69
N ALA A 849 13.94 38.48 -28.58
CA ALA A 849 12.75 38.58 -29.40
C ALA A 849 11.58 39.15 -28.59
N ASP A 850 11.06 40.30 -29.01
CA ASP A 850 9.83 40.89 -28.45
C ASP A 850 8.63 40.31 -29.20
N TYR A 851 7.64 39.75 -28.51
CA TYR A 851 6.45 39.19 -29.11
C TYR A 851 5.17 39.76 -28.49
N ARG A 852 4.10 39.74 -29.26
CA ARG A 852 2.74 40.05 -28.82
C ARG A 852 1.76 39.12 -29.53
N LEU A 853 0.96 38.38 -28.77
CA LEU A 853 -0.14 37.54 -29.29
C LEU A 853 -1.46 38.35 -29.33
N PRO A 854 -2.33 38.07 -30.27
CA PRO A 854 -3.68 38.62 -30.26
C PRO A 854 -4.48 38.05 -29.09
N PRO A 855 -5.49 38.79 -28.56
CA PRO A 855 -6.30 38.31 -27.42
C PRO A 855 -7.00 36.96 -27.63
N GLU A 856 -7.33 36.65 -28.86
CA GLU A 856 -7.98 35.39 -29.26
C GLU A 856 -7.08 34.16 -29.01
N SER A 857 -5.79 34.34 -28.89
CA SER A 857 -4.81 33.29 -28.56
C SER A 857 -5.09 32.64 -27.20
N GLN A 858 -5.82 33.30 -26.28
CA GLN A 858 -6.25 32.73 -25.01
C GLN A 858 -7.20 31.52 -25.14
N GLN A 859 -7.86 31.39 -26.27
CA GLN A 859 -8.80 30.33 -26.58
C GLN A 859 -8.21 29.25 -27.51
N GLN A 860 -6.91 29.37 -27.84
CA GLN A 860 -6.21 28.44 -28.71
C GLN A 860 -5.28 27.52 -27.89
N ALA A 861 -5.36 26.24 -28.19
CA ALA A 861 -4.48 25.25 -27.54
C ALA A 861 -3.00 25.46 -27.86
N LEU A 862 -2.68 26.04 -29.05
CA LEU A 862 -1.33 26.35 -29.49
C LEU A 862 -1.36 27.58 -30.42
N SER A 863 -0.58 28.58 -30.12
CA SER A 863 -0.39 29.74 -30.97
C SER A 863 0.89 29.62 -31.80
N GLN A 864 0.86 29.97 -33.09
CA GLN A 864 2.06 30.00 -33.92
C GLN A 864 2.44 31.46 -34.24
N LEU A 865 3.73 31.79 -34.10
CA LEU A 865 4.20 33.15 -34.27
C LEU A 865 5.64 33.17 -34.84
N SER A 866 5.89 34.01 -35.84
CA SER A 866 7.24 34.27 -36.34
C SER A 866 7.73 35.61 -35.84
N VAL A 867 8.91 35.67 -35.23
CA VAL A 867 9.46 36.84 -34.59
C VAL A 867 10.94 37.05 -34.95
N ALA A 868 11.28 38.25 -35.20
CA ALA A 868 12.67 38.64 -35.39
C ALA A 868 13.34 38.86 -34.04
N CYS A 869 14.43 38.18 -33.81
CA CYS A 869 15.27 38.25 -32.61
C CYS A 869 16.40 39.29 -32.87
N ARG A 870 16.52 40.34 -32.06
CA ARG A 870 17.46 41.43 -32.22
C ARG A 870 18.52 41.46 -31.14
#